data_956f8b3698720c5a587688176966ffe4
#
_entry.id   956f8b3698720c5a587688176966ffe4
#
_cell.length_a   1.000
_cell.length_b   1.000
_cell.length_c   1.000
_cell.angle_alpha   90.00
_cell.angle_beta   90.00
_cell.angle_gamma   90.00
#
_symmetry.space_group_name_H-M   'P 1'
#
loop_
_entity.id
_entity.type
_entity.pdbx_description
1 polymer ?
#
loop_
_entity_poly.entity_id
_entity_poly.type
_entity_poly.pdbx_seq_one_letter_code
_entity_poly.pdbx_strand_id
1 'polypeptide(L)'
;MYLRLACLPFLLFSVLFQDSGDLFKRHYEEASRAHSARDYRAAEREFNAILGEAYQRLGKIYSAQGRYTDSVGPFEASVAIRPNQLESVVELSIAYFRTRQYQKSVEVLQRVTAANPQYAPAHHMLGKSYFMLAQFDKATAELETTLKLAPNDYDAAYTLGLAFLKQRQVPQAKQLFQRMVDRLGNRPQLRVLLGRAYRETGFLPESIEEFNAALALDPRFPRVHYYLGLTYLYKDGASRITDAMKEFEIELAANPDEYFANFYLGILYIIERKWDPAIVLLEKAVSKQPNNPDPYFHLGQAYQGAGKHPQAVAVLQKSIDLTPSLAHNDYQVTTAHYRLGQSLIKVGRTAEGQKELQKSADLKSKGFKLDEKKVGAFVSGNVIAAQDAANSELVKAEGVVDEAAAVDPKTASKLKDDESYYTKILAAAHNSIGVLRAEQQDFREASAQFALAAKWNPEHPGVNYNLGLANYKSESYKEAVPGLEKALKTDPNNVAIKQLLGMSYFMISDFAKAASVLTDVVAAKPQEVTLHYPLALSLLKDGKTEAANRVIEQMVSVGDKTPQLHILLSQAHYERGDVDKALAELRAAVALDGKVRLAHFYGGLIYLKAGRLAEAAREFENELALNPKDLEAKYHLAFVLLAQQETQRGLKLMREVVQERPDSADAQYELGKALLQKGDVKGSVDSLEIAVGLKPNQAHIHYQLGRAYIAAGRKAEGERQLEKSRELKDKARAKTNQ
;
A
#
# COMPACT_ATOMS: atom_id res chain seq x y z
N MET A 1 40.97 -6.19 -2.48
CA MET A 1 40.87 -5.84 -1.05
C MET A 1 39.45 -6.02 -0.61
N TYR A 2 39.15 -7.04 0.20
CA TYR A 2 37.79 -7.34 0.65
C TYR A 2 37.33 -6.26 1.61
N LEU A 3 36.38 -5.39 1.18
CA LEU A 3 35.62 -4.54 2.10
C LEU A 3 34.86 -5.48 3.06
N ARG A 4 35.27 -5.50 4.33
CA ARG A 4 34.61 -6.29 5.37
C ARG A 4 33.21 -5.71 5.58
N LEU A 5 32.19 -6.58 5.47
CA LEU A 5 30.87 -6.31 6.06
C LEU A 5 31.09 -5.87 7.52
N ALA A 6 30.34 -4.85 7.95
CA ALA A 6 30.43 -4.43 9.33
C ALA A 6 29.93 -5.55 10.23
N CYS A 7 30.88 -6.38 10.72
CA CYS A 7 30.59 -7.51 11.61
C CYS A 7 30.23 -7.06 13.05
N LEU A 8 29.55 -5.92 13.20
CA LEU A 8 29.02 -5.43 14.49
C LEU A 8 27.72 -6.14 14.98
N PRO A 9 27.04 -7.03 14.24
CA PRO A 9 25.77 -7.58 14.70
C PRO A 9 25.88 -8.45 15.97
N PHE A 10 27.01 -9.08 16.22
CA PHE A 10 27.14 -10.02 17.31
C PHE A 10 27.26 -9.39 18.72
N LEU A 11 27.79 -8.17 18.83
CA LEU A 11 27.91 -7.48 20.12
C LEU A 11 26.60 -6.79 20.56
N LEU A 12 25.76 -6.36 19.62
CA LEU A 12 24.50 -5.66 19.94
C LEU A 12 23.37 -6.61 20.37
N PHE A 13 23.36 -7.84 19.88
CA PHE A 13 22.38 -8.85 20.30
C PHE A 13 22.52 -9.20 21.79
N SER A 14 23.73 -9.25 22.34
CA SER A 14 23.93 -9.53 23.74
C SER A 14 23.34 -8.48 24.69
N VAL A 15 23.25 -7.23 24.25
CA VAL A 15 22.65 -6.12 25.02
C VAL A 15 21.10 -6.17 24.99
N LEU A 16 20.51 -6.67 23.89
CA LEU A 16 19.05 -6.77 23.76
C LEU A 16 18.42 -7.86 24.63
N PHE A 17 19.19 -8.86 25.07
CA PHE A 17 18.67 -10.01 25.81
C PHE A 17 18.91 -9.96 27.33
N GLN A 18 19.26 -8.81 27.90
CA GLN A 18 19.48 -8.73 29.36
C GLN A 18 18.21 -8.98 30.19
N ASP A 19 17.00 -8.82 29.60
CA ASP A 19 15.71 -8.94 30.35
C ASP A 19 14.70 -9.92 29.78
N SER A 20 14.97 -10.60 28.65
CA SER A 20 14.00 -11.51 28.02
C SER A 20 14.40 -12.96 28.18
N GLY A 21 13.44 -13.76 28.63
CA GLY A 21 13.64 -15.16 28.95
C GLY A 21 14.38 -15.99 27.89
N ASP A 22 15.03 -16.99 28.37
CA ASP A 22 15.95 -17.98 27.78
C ASP A 22 15.84 -18.37 26.29
N LEU A 23 14.68 -18.17 25.64
CA LEU A 23 14.42 -18.71 24.29
C LEU A 23 15.22 -18.00 23.20
N PHE A 24 15.10 -16.66 23.09
CA PHE A 24 15.81 -15.88 22.06
C PHE A 24 17.30 -15.93 22.24
N LYS A 25 17.76 -15.86 23.49
CA LYS A 25 19.16 -15.95 23.87
C LYS A 25 19.74 -17.31 23.46
N ARG A 26 19.04 -18.40 23.75
CA ARG A 26 19.46 -19.76 23.38
C ARG A 26 19.61 -19.91 21.87
N HIS A 27 18.57 -19.56 21.08
CA HIS A 27 18.63 -19.63 19.62
C HIS A 27 19.76 -18.77 19.05
N TYR A 28 19.98 -17.60 19.62
CA TYR A 28 21.07 -16.73 19.22
C TYR A 28 22.46 -17.33 19.50
N GLU A 29 22.67 -17.90 20.67
CA GLU A 29 23.92 -18.57 21.02
C GLU A 29 24.18 -19.80 20.14
N GLU A 30 23.13 -20.55 19.82
CA GLU A 30 23.21 -21.70 18.88
C GLU A 30 23.51 -21.24 17.45
N ALA A 31 22.86 -20.17 16.97
CA ALA A 31 23.16 -19.55 15.68
C ALA A 31 24.61 -19.06 15.60
N SER A 32 25.10 -18.42 16.66
CA SER A 32 26.47 -17.91 16.74
C SER A 32 27.52 -19.02 16.70
N ARG A 33 27.25 -20.13 17.41
CA ARG A 33 28.11 -21.33 17.39
C ARG A 33 28.14 -21.98 16.01
N ALA A 34 26.97 -22.14 15.38
CA ALA A 34 26.84 -22.68 14.03
C ALA A 34 27.56 -21.79 13.00
N HIS A 35 27.41 -20.48 13.08
CA HIS A 35 28.11 -19.54 12.22
C HIS A 35 29.64 -19.63 12.38
N SER A 36 30.13 -19.69 13.61
CA SER A 36 31.57 -19.86 13.88
C SER A 36 32.12 -21.17 13.31
N ALA A 37 31.30 -22.22 13.28
CA ALA A 37 31.59 -23.51 12.67
C ALA A 37 31.39 -23.52 11.13
N ARG A 38 30.99 -22.39 10.52
CA ARG A 38 30.58 -22.23 9.12
C ARG A 38 29.43 -23.15 8.68
N ASP A 39 28.61 -23.61 9.62
CA ASP A 39 27.34 -24.27 9.32
C ASP A 39 26.23 -23.20 9.13
N TYR A 40 26.27 -22.59 7.96
CA TYR A 40 25.34 -21.51 7.62
C TYR A 40 23.87 -21.96 7.64
N ARG A 41 23.59 -23.23 7.31
CA ARG A 41 22.23 -23.77 7.33
C ARG A 41 21.69 -23.90 8.76
N ALA A 42 22.53 -24.38 9.68
CA ALA A 42 22.16 -24.45 11.09
C ALA A 42 21.96 -23.04 11.67
N ALA A 43 22.88 -22.10 11.40
CA ALA A 43 22.77 -20.73 11.86
C ALA A 43 21.48 -20.07 11.35
N GLU A 44 21.15 -20.24 10.09
CA GLU A 44 19.92 -19.70 9.48
C GLU A 44 18.65 -20.29 10.09
N ARG A 45 18.63 -21.60 10.38
CA ARG A 45 17.48 -22.23 11.08
C ARG A 45 17.22 -21.59 12.43
N GLU A 46 18.27 -21.32 13.20
CA GLU A 46 18.15 -20.69 14.52
C GLU A 46 17.67 -19.23 14.42
N PHE A 47 18.19 -18.44 13.47
CA PHE A 47 17.68 -17.09 13.22
C PHE A 47 16.23 -17.10 12.73
N ASN A 48 15.83 -18.07 11.90
CA ASN A 48 14.43 -18.23 11.51
C ASN A 48 13.52 -18.61 12.69
N ALA A 49 14.02 -19.38 13.66
CA ALA A 49 13.28 -19.65 14.89
C ALA A 49 13.03 -18.35 15.68
N ILE A 50 14.06 -17.48 15.80
CA ILE A 50 13.92 -16.14 16.38
C ILE A 50 12.88 -15.32 15.62
N LEU A 51 12.98 -15.25 14.28
CA LEU A 51 12.05 -14.49 13.44
C LEU A 51 10.62 -14.97 13.61
N GLY A 52 10.38 -16.28 13.54
CA GLY A 52 9.05 -16.85 13.66
C GLY A 52 8.36 -16.50 15.00
N GLU A 53 9.10 -16.55 16.11
CA GLU A 53 8.62 -16.17 17.42
C GLU A 53 8.41 -14.65 17.55
N ALA A 54 9.37 -13.85 17.10
CA ALA A 54 9.28 -12.39 17.17
C ALA A 54 8.10 -11.85 16.35
N TYR A 55 7.89 -12.38 15.17
CA TYR A 55 6.74 -12.04 14.32
C TYR A 55 5.42 -12.41 14.98
N GLN A 56 5.31 -13.59 15.60
CA GLN A 56 4.09 -13.99 16.31
C GLN A 56 3.78 -13.02 17.45
N ARG A 57 4.79 -12.69 18.25
CA ARG A 57 4.61 -11.77 19.39
C ARG A 57 4.25 -10.37 18.95
N LEU A 58 4.89 -9.86 17.90
CA LEU A 58 4.56 -8.55 17.32
C LEU A 58 3.11 -8.53 16.78
N GLY A 59 2.68 -9.60 16.12
CA GLY A 59 1.29 -9.73 15.66
C GLY A 59 0.29 -9.69 16.83
N LYS A 60 0.59 -10.38 17.94
CA LYS A 60 -0.22 -10.35 19.18
C LYS A 60 -0.27 -8.95 19.81
N ILE A 61 0.85 -8.22 19.81
CA ILE A 61 0.91 -6.84 20.30
C ILE A 61 0.00 -5.93 19.48
N TYR A 62 0.09 -5.98 18.15
CA TYR A 62 -0.78 -5.20 17.28
C TYR A 62 -2.26 -5.56 17.46
N SER A 63 -2.57 -6.85 17.61
CA SER A 63 -3.93 -7.31 17.90
C SER A 63 -4.44 -6.78 19.25
N ALA A 64 -3.60 -6.79 20.30
CA ALA A 64 -3.93 -6.24 21.61
C ALA A 64 -4.13 -4.72 21.60
N GLN A 65 -3.46 -4.01 20.69
CA GLN A 65 -3.66 -2.58 20.43
C GLN A 65 -4.89 -2.28 19.56
N GLY A 66 -5.62 -3.30 19.08
CA GLY A 66 -6.71 -3.13 18.10
C GLY A 66 -6.24 -2.85 16.65
N ARG A 67 -4.94 -2.88 16.40
CA ARG A 67 -4.29 -2.62 15.10
C ARG A 67 -4.27 -3.89 14.24
N TYR A 68 -5.45 -4.45 13.96
CA TYR A 68 -5.56 -5.75 13.27
C TYR A 68 -4.96 -5.73 11.86
N THR A 69 -5.06 -4.61 11.14
CA THR A 69 -4.44 -4.48 9.81
C THR A 69 -2.92 -4.64 9.87
N ASP A 70 -2.29 -4.07 10.91
CA ASP A 70 -0.84 -4.14 11.10
C ASP A 70 -0.40 -5.54 11.59
N SER A 71 -1.30 -6.29 12.24
CA SER A 71 -0.99 -7.64 12.75
C SER A 71 -0.93 -8.71 11.65
N VAL A 72 -1.60 -8.50 10.50
CA VAL A 72 -1.66 -9.50 9.41
C VAL A 72 -0.27 -9.85 8.89
N GLY A 73 0.54 -8.86 8.51
CA GLY A 73 1.87 -9.10 7.95
C GLY A 73 2.81 -9.90 8.88
N PRO A 74 2.96 -9.53 10.16
CA PRO A 74 3.69 -10.33 11.14
C PRO A 74 3.17 -11.76 11.28
N PHE A 75 1.85 -11.98 11.38
CA PHE A 75 1.32 -13.35 11.45
C PHE A 75 1.56 -14.14 10.16
N GLU A 76 1.40 -13.54 8.97
CA GLU A 76 1.76 -14.17 7.70
C GLU A 76 3.22 -14.62 7.69
N ALA A 77 4.15 -13.76 8.11
CA ALA A 77 5.57 -14.06 8.19
C ALA A 77 5.85 -15.18 9.20
N SER A 78 5.23 -15.16 10.39
CA SER A 78 5.36 -16.22 11.40
C SER A 78 4.90 -17.57 10.87
N VAL A 79 3.73 -17.61 10.20
CA VAL A 79 3.17 -18.84 9.61
C VAL A 79 4.00 -19.34 8.44
N ALA A 80 4.58 -18.46 7.62
CA ALA A 80 5.48 -18.84 6.53
C ALA A 80 6.75 -19.55 7.05
N ILE A 81 7.28 -19.07 8.18
CA ILE A 81 8.47 -19.67 8.82
C ILE A 81 8.12 -20.95 9.58
N ARG A 82 6.95 -20.98 10.26
CA ARG A 82 6.51 -22.06 11.14
C ARG A 82 5.11 -22.57 10.76
N PRO A 83 4.96 -23.19 9.58
CA PRO A 83 3.62 -23.55 9.04
C PRO A 83 2.87 -24.58 9.88
N ASN A 84 3.55 -25.36 10.70
CA ASN A 84 2.96 -26.40 11.56
C ASN A 84 2.56 -25.88 12.95
N GLN A 85 2.80 -24.61 13.26
CA GLN A 85 2.39 -24.03 14.54
C GLN A 85 0.93 -23.58 14.46
N LEU A 86 0.03 -24.48 14.88
CA LEU A 86 -1.42 -24.30 14.74
C LEU A 86 -1.95 -23.01 15.39
N GLU A 87 -1.39 -22.64 16.54
CA GLU A 87 -1.75 -21.39 17.22
C GLU A 87 -1.50 -20.17 16.34
N SER A 88 -0.32 -20.07 15.68
CA SER A 88 -0.01 -18.94 14.80
C SER A 88 -0.95 -18.84 13.61
N VAL A 89 -1.40 -19.99 13.07
CA VAL A 89 -2.37 -20.02 11.96
C VAL A 89 -3.75 -19.54 12.41
N VAL A 90 -4.18 -19.93 13.62
CA VAL A 90 -5.45 -19.43 14.18
C VAL A 90 -5.36 -17.93 14.46
N GLU A 91 -4.27 -17.42 15.03
CA GLU A 91 -4.08 -15.98 15.23
C GLU A 91 -4.12 -15.22 13.90
N LEU A 92 -3.46 -15.73 12.85
CA LEU A 92 -3.55 -15.17 11.50
C LEU A 92 -4.99 -15.15 10.99
N SER A 93 -5.74 -16.24 11.23
CA SER A 93 -7.14 -16.33 10.80
C SER A 93 -8.03 -15.30 11.52
N ILE A 94 -7.75 -15.05 12.82
CA ILE A 94 -8.43 -14.00 13.59
C ILE A 94 -8.09 -12.62 13.01
N ALA A 95 -6.82 -12.36 12.69
CA ALA A 95 -6.42 -11.09 12.05
C ALA A 95 -7.12 -10.89 10.69
N TYR A 96 -7.18 -11.91 9.84
CA TYR A 96 -7.96 -11.87 8.62
C TYR A 96 -9.45 -11.64 8.87
N PHE A 97 -10.03 -12.30 9.86
CA PHE A 97 -11.43 -12.14 10.23
C PHE A 97 -11.71 -10.68 10.68
N ARG A 98 -10.91 -10.14 11.58
CA ARG A 98 -11.05 -8.77 12.07
C ARG A 98 -10.84 -7.70 10.98
N THR A 99 -10.04 -8.00 9.96
CA THR A 99 -9.85 -7.16 8.76
C THR A 99 -10.84 -7.46 7.63
N ARG A 100 -11.89 -8.24 7.90
CA ARG A 100 -12.94 -8.65 6.94
C ARG A 100 -12.44 -9.47 5.74
N GLN A 101 -11.26 -10.06 5.83
CA GLN A 101 -10.70 -10.95 4.80
C GLN A 101 -11.14 -12.41 5.05
N TYR A 102 -12.48 -12.62 5.15
CA TYR A 102 -13.06 -13.90 5.57
C TYR A 102 -12.65 -15.09 4.70
N GLN A 103 -12.51 -14.87 3.40
CA GLN A 103 -12.10 -15.94 2.48
C GLN A 103 -10.68 -16.43 2.76
N LYS A 104 -9.72 -15.52 3.04
CA LYS A 104 -8.36 -15.91 3.45
C LYS A 104 -8.34 -16.62 4.79
N SER A 105 -9.17 -16.19 5.74
CA SER A 105 -9.36 -16.91 7.00
C SER A 105 -9.80 -18.36 6.77
N VAL A 106 -10.77 -18.59 5.89
CA VAL A 106 -11.21 -19.95 5.50
C VAL A 106 -10.06 -20.75 4.90
N GLU A 107 -9.31 -20.21 3.95
CA GLU A 107 -8.24 -20.92 3.24
C GLU A 107 -7.13 -21.43 4.18
N VAL A 108 -6.72 -20.61 5.14
CA VAL A 108 -5.68 -21.02 6.11
C VAL A 108 -6.21 -22.04 7.10
N LEU A 109 -7.47 -21.89 7.57
CA LEU A 109 -8.07 -22.78 8.56
C LEU A 109 -8.43 -24.15 7.98
N GLN A 110 -8.87 -24.24 6.72
CA GLN A 110 -9.13 -25.53 6.05
C GLN A 110 -7.89 -26.44 6.05
N ARG A 111 -6.70 -25.86 5.89
CA ARG A 111 -5.45 -26.63 5.97
C ARG A 111 -5.22 -27.17 7.38
N VAL A 112 -5.52 -26.35 8.40
CA VAL A 112 -5.36 -26.75 9.80
C VAL A 112 -6.35 -27.86 10.17
N THR A 113 -7.64 -27.70 9.85
CA THR A 113 -8.68 -28.70 10.17
C THR A 113 -8.48 -30.01 9.42
N ALA A 114 -7.95 -29.97 8.19
CA ALA A 114 -7.58 -31.17 7.44
C ALA A 114 -6.40 -31.92 8.08
N ALA A 115 -5.38 -31.19 8.55
CA ALA A 115 -4.18 -31.77 9.19
C ALA A 115 -4.45 -32.20 10.64
N ASN A 116 -5.31 -31.50 11.34
CA ASN A 116 -5.65 -31.75 12.75
C ASN A 116 -7.16 -31.60 13.01
N PRO A 117 -7.96 -32.62 12.69
CA PRO A 117 -9.43 -32.59 12.84
C PRO A 117 -9.96 -32.47 14.28
N GLN A 118 -9.07 -32.58 15.29
CA GLN A 118 -9.44 -32.47 16.71
C GLN A 118 -9.12 -31.08 17.29
N TYR A 119 -8.68 -30.13 16.48
CA TYR A 119 -8.29 -28.81 16.97
C TYR A 119 -9.47 -27.83 16.97
N ALA A 120 -10.23 -27.83 18.06
CA ALA A 120 -11.46 -27.06 18.21
C ALA A 120 -11.34 -25.56 17.86
N PRO A 121 -10.25 -24.82 18.21
CA PRO A 121 -10.14 -23.40 17.86
C PRO A 121 -10.15 -23.14 16.34
N ALA A 122 -9.62 -24.06 15.54
CA ALA A 122 -9.66 -23.89 14.08
C ALA A 122 -11.07 -24.08 13.53
N HIS A 123 -11.81 -25.11 13.99
CA HIS A 123 -13.21 -25.32 13.62
C HIS A 123 -14.09 -24.15 14.02
N HIS A 124 -13.89 -23.60 15.23
CA HIS A 124 -14.60 -22.42 15.71
C HIS A 124 -14.41 -21.22 14.75
N MET A 125 -13.17 -20.84 14.48
CA MET A 125 -12.89 -19.70 13.60
C MET A 125 -13.30 -19.95 12.14
N LEU A 126 -13.21 -21.19 11.67
CA LEU A 126 -13.69 -21.59 10.34
C LEU A 126 -15.20 -21.43 10.25
N GLY A 127 -15.95 -21.90 11.25
CA GLY A 127 -17.39 -21.74 11.35
C GLY A 127 -17.83 -20.27 11.38
N LYS A 128 -17.15 -19.42 12.17
CA LYS A 128 -17.39 -17.97 12.17
C LYS A 128 -17.10 -17.33 10.81
N SER A 129 -16.02 -17.74 10.15
CA SER A 129 -15.66 -17.21 8.83
C SER A 129 -16.67 -17.59 7.76
N TYR A 130 -17.16 -18.85 7.76
CA TYR A 130 -18.25 -19.28 6.88
C TYR A 130 -19.56 -18.53 7.17
N PHE A 131 -19.86 -18.28 8.44
CA PHE A 131 -21.05 -17.49 8.82
C PHE A 131 -20.99 -16.08 8.20
N MET A 132 -19.86 -15.41 8.29
CA MET A 132 -19.67 -14.09 7.70
C MET A 132 -19.72 -14.08 6.17
N LEU A 133 -19.40 -15.19 5.52
CA LEU A 133 -19.55 -15.42 4.08
C LEU A 133 -20.97 -15.87 3.69
N ALA A 134 -21.91 -15.90 4.63
CA ALA A 134 -23.27 -16.40 4.45
C ALA A 134 -23.35 -17.88 3.97
N GLN A 135 -22.28 -18.67 4.19
CA GLN A 135 -22.24 -20.11 3.92
C GLN A 135 -22.73 -20.90 5.14
N PHE A 136 -24.01 -20.72 5.49
CA PHE A 136 -24.56 -21.16 6.76
C PHE A 136 -24.48 -22.66 7.00
N ASP A 137 -24.64 -23.50 5.94
CA ASP A 137 -24.55 -24.97 6.06
C ASP A 137 -23.14 -25.39 6.50
N LYS A 138 -22.11 -24.80 5.91
CA LYS A 138 -20.72 -25.06 6.31
C LYS A 138 -20.43 -24.51 7.71
N ALA A 139 -20.94 -23.30 8.03
CA ALA A 139 -20.79 -22.72 9.34
C ALA A 139 -21.39 -23.66 10.42
N THR A 140 -22.59 -24.18 10.19
CA THR A 140 -23.26 -25.13 11.09
C THR A 140 -22.42 -26.37 11.32
N ALA A 141 -21.91 -27.02 10.26
CA ALA A 141 -21.10 -28.23 10.36
C ALA A 141 -19.83 -28.03 11.21
N GLU A 142 -19.11 -26.91 10.97
CA GLU A 142 -17.87 -26.59 11.70
C GLU A 142 -18.13 -26.21 13.17
N LEU A 143 -19.21 -25.45 13.45
CA LEU A 143 -19.58 -25.06 14.81
C LEU A 143 -20.13 -26.24 15.62
N GLU A 144 -20.88 -27.18 14.99
CA GLU A 144 -21.26 -28.41 15.64
C GLU A 144 -20.06 -29.29 16.00
N THR A 145 -19.06 -29.33 15.08
CA THR A 145 -17.79 -30.01 15.37
C THR A 145 -17.07 -29.33 16.53
N THR A 146 -17.05 -27.99 16.57
CA THR A 146 -16.49 -27.22 17.70
C THR A 146 -17.14 -27.63 19.02
N LEU A 147 -18.48 -27.68 19.08
CA LEU A 147 -19.19 -28.02 20.31
C LEU A 147 -19.09 -29.51 20.71
N LYS A 148 -18.81 -30.42 19.77
CA LYS A 148 -18.43 -31.80 20.09
C LYS A 148 -17.07 -31.88 20.77
N LEU A 149 -16.08 -31.06 20.30
CA LEU A 149 -14.72 -31.04 20.82
C LEU A 149 -14.60 -30.16 22.09
N ALA A 150 -15.34 -29.07 22.14
CA ALA A 150 -15.36 -28.08 23.21
C ALA A 150 -16.79 -27.71 23.59
N PRO A 151 -17.52 -28.55 24.39
CA PRO A 151 -18.91 -28.34 24.71
C PRO A 151 -19.27 -27.07 25.45
N ASN A 152 -18.29 -26.41 26.05
CA ASN A 152 -18.46 -25.16 26.80
C ASN A 152 -18.01 -23.92 26.02
N ASP A 153 -17.81 -24.05 24.70
CA ASP A 153 -17.53 -22.88 23.84
C ASP A 153 -18.86 -22.15 23.54
N TYR A 154 -19.19 -21.19 24.41
CA TYR A 154 -20.46 -20.45 24.31
C TYR A 154 -20.49 -19.45 23.16
N ASP A 155 -19.34 -18.98 22.68
CA ASP A 155 -19.24 -18.12 21.49
C ASP A 155 -19.57 -18.94 20.21
N ALA A 156 -19.05 -20.17 20.13
CA ALA A 156 -19.42 -21.11 19.07
C ALA A 156 -20.92 -21.47 19.14
N ALA A 157 -21.45 -21.72 20.35
CA ALA A 157 -22.88 -22.03 20.55
C ALA A 157 -23.75 -20.84 20.10
N TYR A 158 -23.41 -19.63 20.48
CA TYR A 158 -24.15 -18.43 20.05
C TYR A 158 -24.12 -18.26 18.53
N THR A 159 -22.94 -18.38 17.90
CA THR A 159 -22.78 -18.27 16.45
C THR A 159 -23.55 -19.38 15.72
N LEU A 160 -23.57 -20.62 16.25
CA LEU A 160 -24.34 -21.71 15.73
C LEU A 160 -25.86 -21.42 15.81
N GLY A 161 -26.31 -20.88 16.93
CA GLY A 161 -27.68 -20.42 17.08
C GLY A 161 -28.08 -19.38 16.04
N LEU A 162 -27.23 -18.41 15.79
CA LEU A 162 -27.41 -17.44 14.70
C LEU A 162 -27.46 -18.12 13.31
N ALA A 163 -26.60 -19.12 13.05
CA ALA A 163 -26.58 -19.84 11.79
C ALA A 163 -27.92 -20.63 11.60
N PHE A 164 -28.41 -21.27 12.65
CA PHE A 164 -29.74 -21.93 12.61
C PHE A 164 -30.88 -20.93 12.32
N LEU A 165 -30.85 -19.75 12.95
CA LEU A 165 -31.85 -18.71 12.68
C LEU A 165 -31.75 -18.19 11.23
N LYS A 166 -30.58 -17.99 10.68
CA LYS A 166 -30.42 -17.64 9.26
C LYS A 166 -30.94 -18.69 8.29
N GLN A 167 -30.89 -19.98 8.69
CA GLN A 167 -31.45 -21.11 7.96
C GLN A 167 -32.92 -21.35 8.25
N ARG A 168 -33.60 -20.50 9.04
CA ARG A 168 -34.99 -20.65 9.50
C ARG A 168 -35.24 -21.89 10.39
N GLN A 169 -34.19 -22.42 11.02
CA GLN A 169 -34.25 -23.58 11.91
C GLN A 169 -34.47 -23.13 13.37
N VAL A 170 -35.58 -22.43 13.62
CA VAL A 170 -35.89 -21.81 14.92
C VAL A 170 -35.92 -22.84 16.08
N PRO A 171 -36.48 -24.05 15.95
CA PRO A 171 -36.49 -25.03 17.04
C PRO A 171 -35.08 -25.41 17.52
N GLN A 172 -34.12 -25.59 16.57
CA GLN A 172 -32.75 -25.96 16.91
C GLN A 172 -32.04 -24.78 17.62
N ALA A 173 -32.22 -23.54 17.14
CA ALA A 173 -31.73 -22.36 17.80
C ALA A 173 -32.28 -22.22 19.22
N LYS A 174 -33.58 -22.37 19.41
CA LYS A 174 -34.25 -22.28 20.71
C LYS A 174 -33.73 -23.33 21.69
N GLN A 175 -33.56 -24.58 21.24
CA GLN A 175 -32.99 -25.67 22.05
C GLN A 175 -31.52 -25.34 22.47
N LEU A 176 -30.73 -24.81 21.55
CA LEU A 176 -29.37 -24.48 21.81
C LEU A 176 -29.25 -23.30 22.80
N PHE A 177 -30.02 -22.24 22.61
CA PHE A 177 -30.05 -21.08 23.50
C PHE A 177 -30.61 -21.46 24.88
N GLN A 178 -31.58 -22.34 24.98
CA GLN A 178 -32.03 -22.85 26.27
C GLN A 178 -30.93 -23.59 27.02
N ARG A 179 -30.13 -24.44 26.33
CA ARG A 179 -28.94 -25.08 26.93
C ARG A 179 -27.93 -24.06 27.43
N MET A 180 -27.74 -22.93 26.72
CA MET A 180 -26.85 -21.83 27.20
C MET A 180 -27.42 -21.21 28.48
N VAL A 181 -28.72 -20.96 28.56
CA VAL A 181 -29.37 -20.42 29.78
C VAL A 181 -29.26 -21.42 30.96
N ASP A 182 -29.46 -22.70 30.72
CA ASP A 182 -29.35 -23.73 31.77
C ASP A 182 -27.93 -23.83 32.37
N ARG A 183 -26.93 -23.65 31.51
CA ARG A 183 -25.50 -23.75 31.90
C ARG A 183 -24.92 -22.47 32.50
N LEU A 184 -25.23 -21.31 31.91
CA LEU A 184 -24.69 -20.00 32.31
C LEU A 184 -25.55 -19.33 33.38
N GLY A 185 -26.74 -19.87 33.67
CA GLY A 185 -27.74 -19.28 34.52
C GLY A 185 -28.66 -18.32 33.77
N ASN A 186 -29.88 -18.22 34.28
CA ASN A 186 -30.90 -17.31 33.75
C ASN A 186 -30.59 -15.87 34.20
N ARG A 187 -29.82 -15.13 33.40
CA ARG A 187 -29.35 -13.78 33.69
C ARG A 187 -29.86 -12.78 32.68
N PRO A 188 -30.16 -11.51 33.08
CA PRO A 188 -30.64 -10.47 32.16
C PRO A 188 -29.73 -10.29 30.95
N GLN A 189 -28.40 -10.26 31.15
CA GLN A 189 -27.39 -10.08 30.09
C GLN A 189 -27.55 -11.14 28.99
N LEU A 190 -27.70 -12.41 29.40
CA LEU A 190 -27.86 -13.52 28.44
C LEU A 190 -29.17 -13.41 27.70
N ARG A 191 -30.30 -13.10 28.41
CA ARG A 191 -31.60 -12.89 27.79
C ARG A 191 -31.58 -11.77 26.75
N VAL A 192 -30.92 -10.66 27.07
CA VAL A 192 -30.74 -9.56 26.12
C VAL A 192 -29.93 -9.99 24.89
N LEU A 193 -28.83 -10.74 25.08
CA LEU A 193 -28.03 -11.28 23.98
C LEU A 193 -28.88 -12.17 23.05
N LEU A 194 -29.68 -13.06 23.60
CA LEU A 194 -30.57 -13.94 22.83
C LEU A 194 -31.69 -13.17 22.13
N GLY A 195 -32.29 -12.19 22.84
CA GLY A 195 -33.31 -11.31 22.25
C GLY A 195 -32.79 -10.52 21.05
N ARG A 196 -31.54 -10.06 21.13
CA ARG A 196 -30.85 -9.41 19.99
C ARG A 196 -30.64 -10.39 18.84
N ALA A 197 -30.19 -11.63 19.10
CA ALA A 197 -30.01 -12.65 18.07
C ALA A 197 -31.30 -12.90 17.27
N TYR A 198 -32.42 -13.05 17.96
CA TYR A 198 -33.74 -13.20 17.32
C TYR A 198 -34.13 -11.95 16.52
N ARG A 199 -33.94 -10.76 17.07
CA ARG A 199 -34.28 -9.52 16.38
C ARG A 199 -33.48 -9.34 15.09
N GLU A 200 -32.16 -9.52 15.13
CA GLU A 200 -31.26 -9.36 13.98
C GLU A 200 -31.52 -10.38 12.86
N THR A 201 -32.13 -11.48 13.19
CA THR A 201 -32.52 -12.53 12.25
C THR A 201 -33.99 -12.47 11.81
N GLY A 202 -34.74 -11.49 12.35
CA GLY A 202 -36.13 -11.23 11.98
C GLY A 202 -37.17 -12.05 12.72
N PHE A 203 -36.81 -12.76 13.80
CA PHE A 203 -37.74 -13.51 14.67
C PHE A 203 -38.20 -12.63 15.82
N LEU A 204 -39.03 -11.64 15.48
CA LEU A 204 -39.42 -10.55 16.37
C LEU A 204 -40.30 -10.99 17.57
N PRO A 205 -41.23 -11.96 17.44
CA PRO A 205 -41.93 -12.52 18.59
C PRO A 205 -40.99 -13.11 19.64
N GLU A 206 -40.06 -13.97 19.21
CA GLU A 206 -39.08 -14.61 20.09
C GLU A 206 -38.13 -13.57 20.73
N SER A 207 -37.80 -12.52 19.99
CA SER A 207 -37.02 -11.39 20.52
C SER A 207 -37.74 -10.68 21.68
N ILE A 208 -39.05 -10.43 21.53
CA ILE A 208 -39.86 -9.81 22.57
C ILE A 208 -39.97 -10.74 23.80
N GLU A 209 -40.11 -12.05 23.60
CA GLU A 209 -40.12 -13.04 24.71
C GLU A 209 -38.84 -12.94 25.54
N GLU A 210 -37.68 -12.92 24.88
CA GLU A 210 -36.41 -12.86 25.59
C GLU A 210 -36.15 -11.50 26.28
N PHE A 211 -36.51 -10.37 25.68
CA PHE A 211 -36.41 -9.05 26.33
C PHE A 211 -37.35 -8.95 27.55
N ASN A 212 -38.57 -9.45 27.44
CA ASN A 212 -39.49 -9.52 28.59
C ASN A 212 -38.96 -10.46 29.69
N ALA A 213 -38.32 -11.55 29.33
CA ALA A 213 -37.67 -12.44 30.30
C ALA A 213 -36.49 -11.71 31.01
N ALA A 214 -35.76 -10.87 30.30
CA ALA A 214 -34.72 -10.03 30.90
C ALA A 214 -35.28 -9.03 31.90
N LEU A 215 -36.39 -8.34 31.57
CA LEU A 215 -37.05 -7.37 32.44
C LEU A 215 -37.76 -8.06 33.64
N ALA A 216 -38.20 -9.29 33.51
CA ALA A 216 -38.73 -10.08 34.63
C ALA A 216 -37.64 -10.38 35.66
N LEU A 217 -36.35 -10.47 35.28
CA LEU A 217 -35.24 -10.70 36.14
C LEU A 217 -34.70 -9.38 36.73
N ASP A 218 -34.66 -8.33 35.95
CA ASP A 218 -34.22 -6.99 36.33
C ASP A 218 -35.02 -5.94 35.55
N PRO A 219 -36.07 -5.32 36.13
CA PRO A 219 -36.90 -4.33 35.47
C PRO A 219 -36.18 -3.04 35.06
N ARG A 220 -34.97 -2.81 35.56
CA ARG A 220 -34.16 -1.63 35.24
C ARG A 220 -32.89 -1.98 34.47
N PHE A 221 -32.82 -3.19 33.91
CA PHE A 221 -31.65 -3.61 33.17
C PHE A 221 -31.43 -2.69 31.95
N PRO A 222 -30.24 -2.06 31.81
CA PRO A 222 -29.99 -1.04 30.83
C PRO A 222 -30.28 -1.49 29.40
N ARG A 223 -30.87 -0.60 28.60
CA ARG A 223 -31.13 -0.78 27.16
C ARG A 223 -32.22 -1.81 26.79
N VAL A 224 -32.81 -2.55 27.72
CA VAL A 224 -33.82 -3.55 27.34
C VAL A 224 -35.09 -2.89 26.81
N HIS A 225 -35.54 -1.81 27.47
CA HIS A 225 -36.68 -1.02 27.00
C HIS A 225 -36.39 -0.38 25.63
N TYR A 226 -35.17 0.06 25.41
CA TYR A 226 -34.76 0.53 24.08
C TYR A 226 -34.88 -0.57 23.03
N TYR A 227 -34.40 -1.79 23.30
CA TYR A 227 -34.51 -2.91 22.36
C TYR A 227 -35.96 -3.34 22.12
N LEU A 228 -36.82 -3.32 23.11
CA LEU A 228 -38.24 -3.59 22.96
C LEU A 228 -38.91 -2.54 22.06
N GLY A 229 -38.68 -1.26 22.34
CA GLY A 229 -39.22 -0.17 21.52
C GLY A 229 -38.85 -0.32 20.05
N LEU A 230 -37.58 -0.57 19.77
CA LEU A 230 -37.15 -0.87 18.40
C LEU A 230 -37.84 -2.10 17.82
N THR A 231 -37.96 -3.18 18.58
CA THR A 231 -38.56 -4.42 18.09
C THR A 231 -40.04 -4.22 17.74
N TYR A 232 -40.75 -3.38 18.49
CA TYR A 232 -42.15 -3.02 18.16
C TYR A 232 -42.23 -2.24 16.84
N LEU A 233 -41.34 -1.27 16.62
CA LEU A 233 -41.28 -0.54 15.36
C LEU A 233 -40.96 -1.43 14.15
N TYR A 234 -40.05 -2.40 14.34
CA TYR A 234 -39.73 -3.37 13.28
C TYR A 234 -40.87 -4.35 12.94
N LYS A 235 -41.59 -4.80 13.95
CA LYS A 235 -42.62 -5.81 13.78
C LYS A 235 -43.86 -5.25 13.12
N ASP A 236 -44.38 -4.16 13.66
CA ASP A 236 -45.73 -3.68 13.35
C ASP A 236 -45.73 -2.20 12.82
N GLY A 237 -44.54 -1.61 12.66
CA GLY A 237 -44.33 -0.28 12.08
C GLY A 237 -45.15 0.82 12.79
N ALA A 238 -45.88 1.61 12.00
CA ALA A 238 -46.61 2.76 12.49
C ALA A 238 -47.71 2.43 13.53
N SER A 239 -48.22 1.17 13.53
CA SER A 239 -49.28 0.75 14.46
C SER A 239 -48.81 0.63 15.91
N ARG A 240 -47.52 0.48 16.13
CA ARG A 240 -46.91 0.30 17.47
C ARG A 240 -46.02 1.49 17.89
N ILE A 241 -46.14 2.64 17.21
CA ILE A 241 -45.36 3.87 17.55
C ILE A 241 -45.56 4.25 19.01
N THR A 242 -46.85 4.25 19.49
CA THR A 242 -47.14 4.60 20.88
C THR A 242 -46.51 3.65 21.91
N ASP A 243 -46.48 2.34 21.60
CA ASP A 243 -45.84 1.38 22.49
C ASP A 243 -44.32 1.54 22.48
N ALA A 244 -43.76 1.77 21.30
CA ALA A 244 -42.30 2.04 21.19
C ALA A 244 -41.89 3.33 21.94
N MET A 245 -42.70 4.39 21.82
CA MET A 245 -42.46 5.64 22.56
C MET A 245 -42.46 5.39 24.08
N LYS A 246 -43.47 4.66 24.56
CA LYS A 246 -43.55 4.28 25.98
C LYS A 246 -42.33 3.56 26.47
N GLU A 247 -41.82 2.57 25.69
CA GLU A 247 -40.63 1.85 26.06
C GLU A 247 -39.39 2.76 26.09
N PHE A 248 -39.23 3.65 25.12
CA PHE A 248 -38.13 4.63 25.14
C PHE A 248 -38.26 5.64 26.29
N GLU A 249 -39.47 6.07 26.67
CA GLU A 249 -39.68 6.91 27.83
C GLU A 249 -39.29 6.21 29.13
N ILE A 250 -39.61 4.89 29.28
CA ILE A 250 -39.19 4.07 30.43
C ILE A 250 -37.67 3.98 30.48
N GLU A 251 -37.00 3.70 29.34
CA GLU A 251 -35.54 3.66 29.28
C GLU A 251 -34.93 5.00 29.72
N LEU A 252 -35.46 6.12 29.24
CA LEU A 252 -34.95 7.46 29.57
C LEU A 252 -35.26 7.88 30.99
N ALA A 253 -36.32 7.31 31.62
CA ALA A 253 -36.57 7.53 33.04
C ALA A 253 -35.50 6.86 33.92
N ALA A 254 -34.97 5.71 33.50
CA ALA A 254 -33.89 5.02 34.18
C ALA A 254 -32.50 5.53 33.77
N ASN A 255 -32.33 5.81 32.48
CA ASN A 255 -31.07 6.22 31.86
C ASN A 255 -31.28 7.48 31.00
N PRO A 256 -31.34 8.70 31.61
CA PRO A 256 -31.68 9.94 30.89
C PRO A 256 -30.70 10.29 29.77
N ASP A 257 -29.52 9.74 29.82
CA ASP A 257 -28.42 9.98 28.87
C ASP A 257 -28.25 8.87 27.85
N GLU A 258 -29.14 7.88 27.80
CA GLU A 258 -29.04 6.82 26.79
C GLU A 258 -29.23 7.40 25.40
N TYR A 259 -28.18 7.27 24.57
CA TYR A 259 -28.09 7.93 23.25
C TYR A 259 -29.22 7.52 22.31
N PHE A 260 -29.41 6.21 22.15
CA PHE A 260 -30.35 5.70 21.13
C PHE A 260 -31.79 5.95 21.49
N ALA A 261 -32.18 5.82 22.78
CA ALA A 261 -33.52 6.14 23.21
C ALA A 261 -33.82 7.64 23.03
N ASN A 262 -32.89 8.54 23.37
CA ASN A 262 -33.03 9.96 23.07
C ASN A 262 -33.16 10.21 21.57
N PHE A 263 -32.36 9.56 20.73
CA PHE A 263 -32.38 9.74 19.29
C PHE A 263 -33.70 9.26 18.65
N TYR A 264 -34.10 8.00 18.92
CA TYR A 264 -35.29 7.43 18.31
C TYR A 264 -36.59 8.08 18.84
N LEU A 265 -36.70 8.31 20.14
CA LEU A 265 -37.86 9.00 20.68
C LEU A 265 -37.96 10.44 20.12
N GLY A 266 -36.84 11.13 19.96
CA GLY A 266 -36.77 12.42 19.29
C GLY A 266 -37.33 12.37 17.87
N ILE A 267 -36.98 11.33 17.09
CA ILE A 267 -37.55 11.13 15.74
C ILE A 267 -39.07 10.86 15.80
N LEU A 268 -39.53 10.01 16.73
CA LEU A 268 -40.94 9.71 16.87
C LEU A 268 -41.76 10.98 17.26
N TYR A 269 -41.20 11.84 18.10
CA TYR A 269 -41.83 13.13 18.39
C TYR A 269 -41.86 14.06 17.17
N ILE A 270 -40.86 14.03 16.27
CA ILE A 270 -40.94 14.76 14.99
C ILE A 270 -42.10 14.24 14.14
N ILE A 271 -42.32 12.93 14.08
CA ILE A 271 -43.45 12.30 13.33
C ILE A 271 -44.78 12.75 13.91
N GLU A 272 -44.88 12.83 15.23
CA GLU A 272 -46.07 13.34 15.93
C GLU A 272 -46.17 14.89 15.96
N ARG A 273 -45.23 15.61 15.33
CA ARG A 273 -45.14 17.08 15.32
C ARG A 273 -45.00 17.70 16.71
N LYS A 274 -44.47 16.96 17.67
CA LYS A 274 -44.12 17.43 19.01
C LYS A 274 -42.71 18.01 19.00
N TRP A 275 -42.56 19.24 18.45
CA TRP A 275 -41.25 19.79 18.10
C TRP A 275 -40.36 20.09 19.31
N ASP A 276 -40.89 20.75 20.37
CA ASP A 276 -40.08 21.13 21.51
C ASP A 276 -39.56 19.93 22.33
N PRO A 277 -40.37 18.87 22.64
CA PRO A 277 -39.82 17.63 23.20
C PRO A 277 -38.79 16.96 22.29
N ALA A 278 -38.99 16.95 20.97
CA ALA A 278 -38.05 16.39 20.04
C ALA A 278 -36.69 17.12 20.09
N ILE A 279 -36.71 18.44 20.16
CA ILE A 279 -35.51 19.29 20.28
C ILE A 279 -34.69 18.88 21.51
N VAL A 280 -35.32 18.81 22.67
CA VAL A 280 -34.63 18.47 23.93
C VAL A 280 -33.90 17.11 23.86
N LEU A 281 -34.59 16.11 23.33
CA LEU A 281 -34.00 14.77 23.21
C LEU A 281 -32.87 14.71 22.16
N LEU A 282 -33.05 15.36 21.03
CA LEU A 282 -32.03 15.35 19.96
C LEU A 282 -30.81 16.20 20.33
N GLU A 283 -30.96 17.29 21.11
CA GLU A 283 -29.84 18.03 21.68
C GLU A 283 -28.98 17.12 22.61
N LYS A 284 -29.63 16.29 23.45
CA LYS A 284 -28.93 15.29 24.27
C LYS A 284 -28.21 14.28 23.37
N ALA A 285 -28.87 13.77 22.33
CA ALA A 285 -28.22 12.84 21.39
C ALA A 285 -26.99 13.47 20.72
N VAL A 286 -27.08 14.70 20.27
CA VAL A 286 -25.94 15.46 19.71
C VAL A 286 -24.82 15.61 20.73
N SER A 287 -25.13 15.89 22.00
CA SER A 287 -24.10 16.04 23.06
C SER A 287 -23.34 14.75 23.33
N LYS A 288 -23.99 13.60 23.17
CA LYS A 288 -23.35 12.27 23.38
C LYS A 288 -22.52 11.81 22.18
N GLN A 289 -22.93 12.15 20.98
CA GLN A 289 -22.20 11.82 19.73
C GLN A 289 -22.01 13.06 18.84
N PRO A 290 -21.11 13.99 19.22
CA PRO A 290 -20.94 15.26 18.52
C PRO A 290 -20.34 15.15 17.12
N ASN A 291 -19.81 14.00 16.75
CA ASN A 291 -19.26 13.71 15.41
C ASN A 291 -20.19 12.88 14.52
N ASN A 292 -21.40 12.54 15.00
CA ASN A 292 -22.38 11.81 14.21
C ASN A 292 -23.32 12.80 13.49
N PRO A 293 -23.43 12.78 12.14
CA PRO A 293 -24.28 13.70 11.38
C PRO A 293 -25.79 13.50 11.61
N ASP A 294 -26.23 12.27 11.94
CA ASP A 294 -27.66 11.92 11.96
C ASP A 294 -28.49 12.69 13.01
N PRO A 295 -28.03 12.80 14.29
CA PRO A 295 -28.75 13.60 15.28
C PRO A 295 -28.88 15.08 14.88
N TYR A 296 -27.84 15.65 14.25
CA TYR A 296 -27.89 17.04 13.76
C TYR A 296 -28.93 17.22 12.66
N PHE A 297 -29.04 16.24 11.74
CA PHE A 297 -30.06 16.28 10.69
C PHE A 297 -31.49 16.31 11.27
N HIS A 298 -31.82 15.40 12.20
CA HIS A 298 -33.12 15.32 12.81
C HIS A 298 -33.39 16.49 13.75
N LEU A 299 -32.39 17.01 14.46
CA LEU A 299 -32.49 18.23 15.23
C LEU A 299 -32.82 19.43 14.33
N GLY A 300 -32.22 19.51 13.15
CA GLY A 300 -32.55 20.48 12.13
C GLY A 300 -34.01 20.40 11.66
N GLN A 301 -34.55 19.19 11.50
CA GLN A 301 -35.97 18.99 11.20
C GLN A 301 -36.88 19.47 12.34
N ALA A 302 -36.54 19.19 13.60
CA ALA A 302 -37.29 19.60 14.76
C ALA A 302 -37.29 21.12 14.91
N TYR A 303 -36.14 21.79 14.79
CA TYR A 303 -36.05 23.25 14.80
C TYR A 303 -36.84 23.89 13.65
N GLN A 304 -36.76 23.30 12.44
CA GLN A 304 -37.55 23.80 11.30
C GLN A 304 -39.05 23.69 11.55
N GLY A 305 -39.49 22.54 12.09
CA GLY A 305 -40.89 22.33 12.44
C GLY A 305 -41.41 23.29 13.54
N ALA A 306 -40.55 23.65 14.50
CA ALA A 306 -40.80 24.60 15.54
C ALA A 306 -40.68 26.09 15.06
N GLY A 307 -40.35 26.34 13.79
CA GLY A 307 -40.13 27.71 13.26
C GLY A 307 -38.81 28.35 13.69
N LYS A 308 -37.93 27.63 14.38
CA LYS A 308 -36.62 28.09 14.88
C LYS A 308 -35.56 27.99 13.76
N HIS A 309 -35.80 28.76 12.66
CA HIS A 309 -34.99 28.66 11.44
C HIS A 309 -33.48 29.00 11.62
N PRO A 310 -33.07 29.98 12.45
CA PRO A 310 -31.67 30.27 12.67
C PRO A 310 -30.92 29.06 13.28
N GLN A 311 -31.52 28.37 14.25
CA GLN A 311 -30.97 27.17 14.87
C GLN A 311 -30.95 26.01 13.86
N ALA A 312 -31.99 25.83 13.06
CA ALA A 312 -32.04 24.83 11.98
C ALA A 312 -30.90 25.00 10.99
N VAL A 313 -30.57 26.24 10.58
CA VAL A 313 -29.42 26.52 9.70
C VAL A 313 -28.12 26.02 10.29
N ALA A 314 -27.84 26.31 11.57
CA ALA A 314 -26.58 25.93 12.22
C ALA A 314 -26.39 24.41 12.28
N VAL A 315 -27.43 23.68 12.73
CA VAL A 315 -27.32 22.22 12.91
C VAL A 315 -27.38 21.47 11.58
N LEU A 316 -28.13 21.91 10.57
CA LEU A 316 -28.17 21.31 9.24
C LEU A 316 -26.82 21.49 8.51
N GLN A 317 -26.20 22.69 8.64
CA GLN A 317 -24.83 22.88 8.13
C GLN A 317 -23.85 21.92 8.80
N LYS A 318 -23.93 21.77 10.12
CA LYS A 318 -23.07 20.85 10.87
C LYS A 318 -23.26 19.38 10.44
N SER A 319 -24.50 18.95 10.19
CA SER A 319 -24.80 17.62 9.64
C SER A 319 -24.11 17.40 8.29
N ILE A 320 -24.17 18.39 7.40
CA ILE A 320 -23.52 18.32 6.07
C ILE A 320 -22.00 18.28 6.22
N ASP A 321 -21.42 19.12 7.07
CA ASP A 321 -19.97 19.21 7.29
C ASP A 321 -19.38 17.92 7.88
N LEU A 322 -20.17 17.20 8.68
CA LEU A 322 -19.77 15.91 9.29
C LEU A 322 -19.91 14.72 8.34
N THR A 323 -20.48 14.89 7.15
CA THR A 323 -20.68 13.79 6.19
C THR A 323 -19.54 13.77 5.18
N PRO A 324 -18.52 12.91 5.36
CA PRO A 324 -17.23 12.98 4.60
C PRO A 324 -17.34 12.49 3.16
N SER A 325 -18.36 11.75 2.78
CA SER A 325 -18.59 11.31 1.40
C SER A 325 -20.06 11.04 1.09
N LEU A 326 -20.45 11.33 -0.13
CA LEU A 326 -21.80 11.07 -0.66
C LEU A 326 -22.17 9.56 -0.67
N ALA A 327 -21.18 8.67 -0.61
CA ALA A 327 -21.39 7.22 -0.72
C ALA A 327 -22.11 6.58 0.48
N HIS A 328 -22.15 7.25 1.63
CA HIS A 328 -22.65 6.65 2.88
C HIS A 328 -24.09 7.01 3.23
N ASN A 329 -24.62 8.15 2.72
CA ASN A 329 -25.97 8.60 3.05
C ASN A 329 -26.54 9.62 2.05
N ASP A 330 -26.55 9.29 0.76
CA ASP A 330 -26.96 10.18 -0.33
C ASP A 330 -28.32 10.85 -0.11
N TYR A 331 -29.27 10.14 0.48
CA TYR A 331 -30.61 10.67 0.72
C TYR A 331 -30.64 11.71 1.82
N GLN A 332 -29.95 11.50 2.94
CA GLN A 332 -29.93 12.45 4.05
C GLN A 332 -29.19 13.74 3.66
N VAL A 333 -28.05 13.63 2.97
CA VAL A 333 -27.31 14.80 2.50
C VAL A 333 -28.13 15.63 1.53
N THR A 334 -28.78 14.98 0.56
CA THR A 334 -29.68 15.64 -0.38
C THR A 334 -30.82 16.38 0.34
N THR A 335 -31.44 15.71 1.33
CA THR A 335 -32.53 16.30 2.12
C THR A 335 -32.02 17.37 3.07
N ALA A 336 -30.82 17.24 3.64
CA ALA A 336 -30.20 18.24 4.50
C ALA A 336 -29.93 19.53 3.73
N HIS A 337 -29.37 19.47 2.50
CA HIS A 337 -29.24 20.65 1.64
C HIS A 337 -30.56 21.29 1.30
N TYR A 338 -31.61 20.50 1.01
CA TYR A 338 -32.96 21.03 0.76
C TYR A 338 -33.50 21.79 1.96
N ARG A 339 -33.48 21.19 3.17
CA ARG A 339 -33.95 21.78 4.41
C ARG A 339 -33.13 22.99 4.83
N LEU A 340 -31.81 22.93 4.65
CA LEU A 340 -30.91 24.07 4.89
C LEU A 340 -31.28 25.23 3.98
N GLY A 341 -31.50 25.00 2.70
CA GLY A 341 -31.92 26.00 1.72
C GLY A 341 -33.24 26.67 2.10
N GLN A 342 -34.22 25.85 2.50
CA GLN A 342 -35.52 26.40 2.98
C GLN A 342 -35.34 27.27 4.23
N SER A 343 -34.55 26.85 5.21
CA SER A 343 -34.34 27.60 6.45
C SER A 343 -33.55 28.89 6.20
N LEU A 344 -32.54 28.87 5.30
CA LEU A 344 -31.80 30.07 4.89
C LEU A 344 -32.71 31.13 4.24
N ILE A 345 -33.63 30.71 3.36
CA ILE A 345 -34.62 31.65 2.78
C ILE A 345 -35.49 32.25 3.86
N LYS A 346 -35.97 31.47 4.83
CA LYS A 346 -36.80 31.94 5.94
C LYS A 346 -36.09 32.96 6.87
N VAL A 347 -34.75 32.87 6.99
CA VAL A 347 -33.95 33.84 7.76
C VAL A 347 -33.44 35.02 6.91
N GLY A 348 -33.92 35.18 5.67
CA GLY A 348 -33.55 36.27 4.78
C GLY A 348 -32.26 36.07 3.97
N ARG A 349 -31.56 34.95 4.11
CA ARG A 349 -30.33 34.60 3.35
C ARG A 349 -30.69 33.91 2.02
N THR A 350 -31.48 34.60 1.19
CA THR A 350 -32.15 34.03 0.02
C THR A 350 -31.15 33.48 -1.03
N ALA A 351 -30.08 34.22 -1.31
CA ALA A 351 -29.10 33.79 -2.31
C ALA A 351 -28.39 32.49 -1.89
N GLU A 352 -28.01 32.38 -0.63
CA GLU A 352 -27.40 31.19 -0.07
C GLU A 352 -28.39 30.01 -0.04
N GLY A 353 -29.64 30.31 0.33
CA GLY A 353 -30.69 29.30 0.31
C GLY A 353 -30.96 28.73 -1.08
N GLN A 354 -30.97 29.56 -2.12
CA GLN A 354 -31.11 29.12 -3.52
C GLN A 354 -29.93 28.22 -3.95
N LYS A 355 -28.71 28.57 -3.53
CA LYS A 355 -27.52 27.76 -3.81
C LYS A 355 -27.62 26.36 -3.18
N GLU A 356 -28.12 26.26 -1.94
CA GLU A 356 -28.29 24.99 -1.26
C GLU A 356 -29.44 24.15 -1.89
N LEU A 357 -30.54 24.80 -2.32
CA LEU A 357 -31.59 24.13 -3.07
C LEU A 357 -31.08 23.57 -4.41
N GLN A 358 -30.25 24.34 -5.12
CA GLN A 358 -29.62 23.88 -6.36
C GLN A 358 -28.71 22.66 -6.11
N LYS A 359 -27.87 22.69 -5.07
CA LYS A 359 -27.06 21.54 -4.69
C LYS A 359 -27.90 20.29 -4.42
N SER A 360 -29.01 20.45 -3.68
CA SER A 360 -29.96 19.36 -3.43
C SER A 360 -30.51 18.78 -4.75
N ALA A 361 -30.92 19.66 -5.69
CA ALA A 361 -31.41 19.24 -7.00
C ALA A 361 -30.33 18.50 -7.82
N ASP A 362 -29.10 19.02 -7.81
CA ASP A 362 -27.96 18.40 -8.50
C ASP A 362 -27.63 17.02 -7.94
N LEU A 363 -27.61 16.88 -6.60
CA LEU A 363 -27.41 15.60 -5.92
C LEU A 363 -28.52 14.61 -6.24
N LYS A 364 -29.78 15.06 -6.21
CA LYS A 364 -30.95 14.23 -6.56
C LYS A 364 -30.86 13.73 -8.01
N SER A 365 -30.43 14.59 -8.95
CA SER A 365 -30.28 14.20 -10.36
C SER A 365 -29.16 13.18 -10.58
N LYS A 366 -28.07 13.24 -9.80
CA LYS A 366 -26.97 12.27 -9.83
C LYS A 366 -27.35 10.94 -9.19
N GLY A 367 -28.07 10.98 -8.06
CA GLY A 367 -28.57 9.78 -7.36
C GLY A 367 -29.60 8.99 -8.16
N PHE A 368 -30.44 9.65 -8.94
CA PHE A 368 -31.48 9.00 -9.76
C PHE A 368 -30.91 8.08 -10.85
N LYS A 369 -29.70 8.32 -11.30
CA LYS A 369 -29.00 7.45 -12.29
C LYS A 369 -28.42 6.17 -11.71
N LEU A 370 -28.26 6.08 -10.38
CA LEU A 370 -27.62 4.91 -9.73
C LEU A 370 -28.61 3.93 -9.09
N ASP A 371 -29.90 4.25 -8.88
CA ASP A 371 -30.72 3.54 -7.89
C ASP A 371 -32.18 3.24 -8.29
N GLU A 372 -32.46 2.82 -9.54
CA GLU A 372 -33.78 2.23 -9.87
C GLU A 372 -34.15 1.02 -8.99
N LYS A 373 -33.17 0.34 -8.37
CA LYS A 373 -33.38 -0.83 -7.50
C LYS A 373 -33.72 -0.48 -6.04
N LYS A 374 -33.31 0.70 -5.54
CA LYS A 374 -33.60 1.13 -4.15
C LYS A 374 -34.91 1.90 -4.00
N VAL A 375 -35.43 2.47 -5.07
CA VAL A 375 -36.71 3.21 -5.09
C VAL A 375 -37.90 2.29 -4.79
N GLY A 376 -37.83 1.02 -5.16
CA GLY A 376 -38.89 0.04 -4.85
C GLY A 376 -39.13 -0.21 -3.36
N ALA A 377 -38.08 -0.11 -2.54
CA ALA A 377 -38.18 -0.28 -1.08
C ALA A 377 -38.72 1.00 -0.38
N PHE A 378 -38.51 2.17 -0.96
CA PHE A 378 -38.93 3.46 -0.40
C PHE A 378 -40.39 3.77 -0.67
N VAL A 379 -40.92 3.39 -1.83
CA VAL A 379 -42.34 3.61 -2.21
C VAL A 379 -43.30 2.70 -1.38
N SER A 380 -42.79 1.63 -0.79
CA SER A 380 -43.59 0.71 0.06
C SER A 380 -43.79 1.19 1.51
N GLY A 381 -43.45 2.42 1.84
CA GLY A 381 -43.75 3.03 3.15
C GLY A 381 -42.80 2.64 4.31
N ASN A 382 -41.69 1.99 4.03
CA ASN A 382 -40.77 1.51 5.05
C ASN A 382 -39.59 2.48 5.27
N VAL A 383 -39.90 3.70 5.75
CA VAL A 383 -38.89 4.74 6.08
C VAL A 383 -37.90 4.22 7.14
N ILE A 384 -38.35 3.34 8.03
CA ILE A 384 -37.56 2.73 9.10
C ILE A 384 -36.60 1.69 8.53
N ALA A 385 -37.02 0.88 7.55
CA ALA A 385 -36.17 -0.14 6.93
C ALA A 385 -35.03 0.43 6.04
N ALA A 386 -35.23 1.61 5.44
CA ALA A 386 -34.18 2.29 4.67
C ALA A 386 -33.11 2.91 5.60
N GLN A 387 -33.52 3.40 6.76
CA GLN A 387 -32.65 3.92 7.80
C GLN A 387 -31.87 2.81 8.51
N ASP A 388 -32.47 1.62 8.61
CA ASP A 388 -31.80 0.43 9.18
C ASP A 388 -30.75 -0.20 8.27
N ALA A 389 -30.86 -0.07 6.97
CA ALA A 389 -29.77 -0.49 6.08
C ALA A 389 -28.50 0.39 6.32
N ALA A 390 -28.68 1.66 6.62
CA ALA A 390 -27.58 2.57 7.03
C ALA A 390 -27.16 2.33 8.49
N ASN A 391 -28.12 2.10 9.40
CA ASN A 391 -27.87 1.78 10.80
C ASN A 391 -27.43 0.33 11.02
N SER A 392 -27.66 -0.57 10.07
CA SER A 392 -27.12 -1.94 10.16
C SER A 392 -25.57 -1.97 10.17
N GLU A 393 -24.91 -0.91 9.68
CA GLU A 393 -23.47 -0.75 9.88
C GLU A 393 -23.15 -0.20 11.27
N LEU A 394 -23.98 0.66 11.85
CA LEU A 394 -23.87 1.09 13.25
C LEU A 394 -24.24 -0.06 14.21
N VAL A 395 -25.27 -0.82 13.91
CA VAL A 395 -25.67 -2.04 14.67
C VAL A 395 -24.67 -3.18 14.48
N LYS A 396 -24.03 -3.30 13.31
CA LYS A 396 -22.85 -4.16 13.11
C LYS A 396 -21.65 -3.68 13.95
N ALA A 397 -21.53 -2.40 14.19
CA ALA A 397 -20.53 -1.86 15.11
C ALA A 397 -20.85 -2.13 16.60
N GLU A 398 -22.12 -2.20 16.99
CA GLU A 398 -22.52 -2.53 18.37
C GLU A 398 -22.53 -4.03 18.70
N GLY A 399 -22.69 -4.90 17.70
CA GLY A 399 -22.94 -6.35 17.93
C GLY A 399 -21.71 -7.23 17.93
N VAL A 400 -20.54 -6.76 17.48
CA VAL A 400 -19.33 -7.60 17.31
C VAL A 400 -18.04 -6.80 17.53
N VAL A 401 -18.13 -5.53 17.83
CA VAL A 401 -17.00 -4.82 18.43
C VAL A 401 -17.13 -5.09 19.94
N ASP A 402 -16.37 -6.09 20.45
CA ASP A 402 -15.61 -5.76 21.64
C ASP A 402 -15.08 -4.35 21.36
N GLU A 403 -15.67 -3.33 21.99
CA GLU A 403 -14.90 -2.14 22.30
C GLU A 403 -13.63 -2.74 22.89
N ALA A 404 -12.52 -2.65 22.17
CA ALA A 404 -11.23 -2.95 22.74
C ALA A 404 -11.21 -2.10 24.00
N ALA A 405 -11.43 -2.74 25.12
CA ALA A 405 -11.59 -2.06 26.41
C ALA A 405 -10.41 -1.13 26.48
N ALA A 406 -10.67 0.17 26.59
CA ALA A 406 -9.65 1.20 26.41
C ALA A 406 -8.45 0.74 27.22
N VAL A 407 -7.38 0.34 26.52
CA VAL A 407 -6.21 -0.27 27.13
C VAL A 407 -5.72 0.76 28.12
N ASP A 408 -5.64 0.41 29.39
CA ASP A 408 -5.21 1.35 30.41
C ASP A 408 -3.83 1.94 30.05
N PRO A 409 -3.53 3.18 30.43
CA PRO A 409 -2.31 3.86 30.01
C PRO A 409 -1.02 3.10 30.30
N LYS A 410 -0.98 2.33 31.37
CA LYS A 410 0.19 1.54 31.79
C LYS A 410 0.38 0.34 30.84
N THR A 411 -0.69 -0.36 30.52
CA THR A 411 -0.69 -1.47 29.55
C THR A 411 -0.37 -0.94 28.14
N ALA A 412 -0.91 0.22 27.74
CA ALA A 412 -0.60 0.85 26.46
C ALA A 412 0.90 1.20 26.33
N SER A 413 1.49 1.76 27.40
CA SER A 413 2.94 2.03 27.43
C SER A 413 3.76 0.74 27.29
N LYS A 414 3.41 -0.29 28.05
CA LYS A 414 4.09 -1.59 27.97
C LYS A 414 4.01 -2.20 26.56
N LEU A 415 2.84 -2.19 25.95
CA LEU A 415 2.68 -2.70 24.57
C LEU A 415 3.56 -1.93 23.55
N LYS A 416 3.75 -0.62 23.74
CA LYS A 416 4.63 0.19 22.91
C LYS A 416 6.11 -0.16 23.11
N ASP A 417 6.52 -0.40 24.35
CA ASP A 417 7.88 -0.83 24.67
C ASP A 417 8.16 -2.22 24.08
N ASP A 418 7.21 -3.14 24.23
CA ASP A 418 7.27 -4.48 23.64
C ASP A 418 7.32 -4.42 22.10
N GLU A 419 6.54 -3.55 21.46
CA GLU A 419 6.60 -3.31 20.00
C GLU A 419 8.01 -2.88 19.58
N SER A 420 8.57 -1.88 20.27
CA SER A 420 9.94 -1.39 20.01
C SER A 420 10.99 -2.50 20.22
N TYR A 421 10.80 -3.34 21.23
CA TYR A 421 11.68 -4.46 21.51
C TYR A 421 11.69 -5.50 20.37
N TYR A 422 10.49 -5.99 19.96
CA TYR A 422 10.41 -7.02 18.92
C TYR A 422 10.79 -6.53 17.53
N THR A 423 10.53 -5.26 17.18
CA THR A 423 11.02 -4.68 15.93
C THR A 423 12.55 -4.62 15.86
N LYS A 424 13.23 -4.36 16.98
CA LYS A 424 14.70 -4.44 17.06
C LYS A 424 15.22 -5.87 16.91
N ILE A 425 14.55 -6.86 17.51
CA ILE A 425 14.89 -8.28 17.35
C ILE A 425 14.74 -8.71 15.89
N LEU A 426 13.62 -8.36 15.25
CA LEU A 426 13.40 -8.65 13.83
C LEU A 426 14.51 -8.05 12.95
N ALA A 427 14.84 -6.78 13.17
CA ALA A 427 15.90 -6.12 12.42
C ALA A 427 17.25 -6.82 12.59
N ALA A 428 17.61 -7.18 13.82
CA ALA A 428 18.87 -7.84 14.11
C ALA A 428 18.94 -9.25 13.52
N ALA A 429 17.86 -10.03 13.59
CA ALA A 429 17.82 -11.37 13.01
C ALA A 429 17.89 -11.34 11.48
N HIS A 430 17.12 -10.46 10.82
CA HIS A 430 17.22 -10.27 9.37
C HIS A 430 18.61 -9.78 8.94
N ASN A 431 19.22 -8.84 9.69
CA ASN A 431 20.57 -8.40 9.40
C ASN A 431 21.58 -9.55 9.53
N SER A 432 21.44 -10.41 10.52
CA SER A 432 22.31 -11.59 10.69
C SER A 432 22.17 -12.60 9.54
N ILE A 433 20.94 -12.90 9.10
CA ILE A 433 20.72 -13.76 7.92
C ILE A 433 21.32 -13.10 6.67
N GLY A 434 21.14 -11.77 6.50
CA GLY A 434 21.77 -11.03 5.41
C GLY A 434 23.29 -11.18 5.39
N VAL A 435 23.94 -11.13 6.55
CA VAL A 435 25.40 -11.38 6.66
C VAL A 435 25.76 -12.80 6.26
N LEU A 436 25.00 -13.81 6.74
CA LEU A 436 25.24 -15.22 6.36
C LEU A 436 25.15 -15.43 4.83
N ARG A 437 24.15 -14.79 4.19
CA ARG A 437 23.96 -14.85 2.73
C ARG A 437 25.08 -14.14 1.98
N ALA A 438 25.51 -12.97 2.46
CA ALA A 438 26.61 -12.22 1.86
C ALA A 438 27.95 -12.96 1.95
N GLU A 439 28.23 -13.67 3.04
CA GLU A 439 29.42 -14.52 3.19
C GLU A 439 29.41 -15.71 2.21
N GLN A 440 28.22 -16.20 1.85
CA GLN A 440 28.02 -17.21 0.82
C GLN A 440 28.00 -16.60 -0.61
N GLN A 441 28.28 -15.31 -0.74
CA GLN A 441 28.25 -14.54 -1.99
C GLN A 441 26.85 -14.44 -2.64
N ASP A 442 25.79 -14.79 -1.93
CA ASP A 442 24.41 -14.58 -2.37
C ASP A 442 23.95 -13.15 -2.02
N PHE A 443 24.52 -12.19 -2.76
CA PHE A 443 24.28 -10.76 -2.48
C PHE A 443 22.87 -10.31 -2.77
N ARG A 444 22.13 -11.01 -3.65
CA ARG A 444 20.73 -10.69 -3.94
C ARG A 444 19.84 -11.02 -2.74
N GLU A 445 19.98 -12.23 -2.20
CA GLU A 445 19.22 -12.61 -0.99
C GLU A 445 19.70 -11.82 0.23
N ALA A 446 20.99 -11.55 0.36
CA ALA A 446 21.52 -10.68 1.40
C ALA A 446 20.85 -9.29 1.38
N SER A 447 20.73 -8.69 0.20
CA SER A 447 20.05 -7.40 0.03
C SER A 447 18.59 -7.45 0.48
N ALA A 448 17.84 -8.50 0.12
CA ALA A 448 16.46 -8.68 0.54
C ALA A 448 16.34 -8.74 2.08
N GLN A 449 17.24 -9.47 2.74
CA GLN A 449 17.26 -9.57 4.20
C GLN A 449 17.65 -8.24 4.87
N PHE A 450 18.66 -7.53 4.35
CA PHE A 450 19.01 -6.21 4.87
C PHE A 450 17.90 -5.17 4.66
N ALA A 451 17.14 -5.27 3.56
CA ALA A 451 15.98 -4.40 3.34
C ALA A 451 14.86 -4.66 4.38
N LEU A 452 14.61 -5.93 4.75
CA LEU A 452 13.71 -6.27 5.85
C LEU A 452 14.23 -5.76 7.19
N ALA A 453 15.53 -5.88 7.46
CA ALA A 453 16.14 -5.34 8.67
C ALA A 453 15.95 -3.80 8.76
N ALA A 454 16.21 -3.09 7.66
CA ALA A 454 16.03 -1.63 7.59
C ALA A 454 14.55 -1.20 7.69
N LYS A 455 13.62 -2.04 7.24
CA LYS A 455 12.17 -1.80 7.40
C LYS A 455 11.76 -1.83 8.87
N TRP A 456 12.25 -2.80 9.65
CA TRP A 456 11.87 -2.98 11.05
C TRP A 456 12.60 -2.02 11.98
N ASN A 457 13.87 -1.74 11.71
CA ASN A 457 14.64 -0.74 12.45
C ASN A 457 15.63 -0.05 11.52
N PRO A 458 15.28 1.11 10.94
CA PRO A 458 16.17 1.87 10.05
C PRO A 458 17.47 2.34 10.72
N GLU A 459 17.44 2.44 12.06
CA GLU A 459 18.59 2.89 12.88
C GLU A 459 19.46 1.70 13.36
N HIS A 460 19.15 0.48 12.93
CA HIS A 460 19.99 -0.67 13.29
C HIS A 460 21.41 -0.46 12.75
N PRO A 461 22.44 -0.57 13.63
CA PRO A 461 23.82 -0.26 13.24
C PRO A 461 24.29 -1.05 12.03
N GLY A 462 24.83 -0.35 11.05
CA GLY A 462 25.38 -0.92 9.83
C GLY A 462 24.37 -1.41 8.79
N VAL A 463 23.06 -1.45 9.08
CA VAL A 463 22.07 -2.00 8.16
C VAL A 463 22.04 -1.29 6.80
N ASN A 464 22.10 0.03 6.81
CA ASN A 464 22.05 0.82 5.58
C ASN A 464 23.35 0.65 4.74
N TYR A 465 24.49 0.49 5.40
CA TYR A 465 25.74 0.16 4.74
C TYR A 465 25.72 -1.25 4.13
N ASN A 466 25.28 -2.24 4.91
CA ASN A 466 25.18 -3.63 4.47
C ASN A 466 24.22 -3.77 3.27
N LEU A 467 23.06 -3.08 3.33
CA LEU A 467 22.09 -3.03 2.23
C LEU A 467 22.71 -2.42 0.96
N GLY A 468 23.37 -1.27 1.12
CA GLY A 468 24.03 -0.60 0.00
C GLY A 468 25.15 -1.43 -0.61
N LEU A 469 25.97 -2.07 0.23
CA LEU A 469 27.06 -2.93 -0.21
C LEU A 469 26.54 -4.21 -0.92
N ALA A 470 25.49 -4.85 -0.39
CA ALA A 470 24.91 -6.02 -1.00
C ALA A 470 24.30 -5.70 -2.38
N ASN A 471 23.58 -4.57 -2.48
CA ASN A 471 23.06 -4.08 -3.75
C ASN A 471 24.18 -3.75 -4.75
N TYR A 472 25.26 -3.09 -4.29
CA TYR A 472 26.42 -2.83 -5.15
C TYR A 472 27.05 -4.13 -5.66
N LYS A 473 27.22 -5.13 -4.78
CA LYS A 473 27.82 -6.44 -5.13
C LYS A 473 26.94 -7.28 -6.06
N SER A 474 25.61 -7.11 -5.99
CA SER A 474 24.65 -7.74 -6.92
C SER A 474 24.44 -6.92 -8.21
N GLU A 475 25.26 -5.89 -8.45
CA GLU A 475 25.17 -4.98 -9.59
C GLU A 475 23.86 -4.17 -9.66
N SER A 476 23.09 -4.14 -8.58
CA SER A 476 21.86 -3.34 -8.42
C SER A 476 22.24 -1.92 -7.96
N TYR A 477 22.96 -1.19 -8.82
CA TYR A 477 23.59 0.09 -8.43
C TYR A 477 22.58 1.17 -8.08
N LYS A 478 21.43 1.20 -8.75
CA LYS A 478 20.36 2.17 -8.45
C LYS A 478 19.78 1.96 -7.06
N GLU A 479 19.58 0.72 -6.68
CA GLU A 479 19.07 0.29 -5.38
C GLU A 479 20.13 0.44 -4.27
N ALA A 480 21.43 0.45 -4.62
CA ALA A 480 22.51 0.68 -3.67
C ALA A 480 22.55 2.13 -3.14
N VAL A 481 22.21 3.11 -3.98
CA VAL A 481 22.33 4.55 -3.67
C VAL A 481 21.60 4.94 -2.38
N PRO A 482 20.30 4.68 -2.18
CA PRO A 482 19.59 5.14 -0.99
C PRO A 482 20.17 4.60 0.33
N GLY A 483 20.61 3.35 0.34
CA GLY A 483 21.28 2.74 1.50
C GLY A 483 22.61 3.41 1.82
N LEU A 484 23.45 3.62 0.79
CA LEU A 484 24.77 4.26 0.94
C LEU A 484 24.65 5.73 1.33
N GLU A 485 23.66 6.47 0.79
CA GLU A 485 23.41 7.86 1.20
C GLU A 485 23.04 7.95 2.70
N LYS A 486 22.16 7.04 3.18
CA LYS A 486 21.81 6.97 4.61
C LYS A 486 23.03 6.61 5.46
N ALA A 487 23.81 5.62 5.03
CA ALA A 487 25.02 5.23 5.74
C ALA A 487 26.03 6.39 5.80
N LEU A 488 26.19 7.16 4.73
CA LEU A 488 27.07 8.31 4.68
C LEU A 488 26.61 9.47 5.60
N LYS A 489 25.27 9.62 5.81
CA LYS A 489 24.76 10.59 6.79
C LYS A 489 25.19 10.25 8.22
N THR A 490 25.29 8.96 8.53
CA THR A 490 25.70 8.49 9.86
C THR A 490 27.22 8.61 10.04
N ASP A 491 28.01 8.37 8.98
CA ASP A 491 29.46 8.48 8.97
C ASP A 491 29.95 9.27 7.74
N PRO A 492 29.89 10.62 7.77
CA PRO A 492 30.16 11.48 6.61
C PRO A 492 31.57 11.40 6.03
N ASN A 493 32.55 10.97 6.84
CA ASN A 493 33.94 10.92 6.45
C ASN A 493 34.40 9.52 5.98
N ASN A 494 33.50 8.56 5.90
CA ASN A 494 33.84 7.19 5.53
C ASN A 494 34.15 7.07 4.04
N VAL A 495 35.45 6.99 3.72
CA VAL A 495 35.94 6.89 2.35
C VAL A 495 35.41 5.64 1.64
N ALA A 496 35.22 4.53 2.35
CA ALA A 496 34.71 3.29 1.76
C ALA A 496 33.24 3.43 1.33
N ILE A 497 32.41 4.09 2.15
CA ILE A 497 31.02 4.38 1.79
C ILE A 497 30.98 5.36 0.61
N LYS A 498 31.78 6.43 0.64
CA LYS A 498 31.91 7.36 -0.48
C LYS A 498 32.33 6.67 -1.77
N GLN A 499 33.27 5.75 -1.71
CA GLN A 499 33.73 4.99 -2.87
C GLN A 499 32.61 4.17 -3.49
N LEU A 500 31.86 3.38 -2.68
CA LEU A 500 30.73 2.60 -3.15
C LEU A 500 29.62 3.50 -3.74
N LEU A 501 29.31 4.60 -3.07
CA LEU A 501 28.30 5.57 -3.51
C LEU A 501 28.69 6.24 -4.82
N GLY A 502 29.91 6.75 -4.89
CA GLY A 502 30.44 7.40 -6.11
C GLY A 502 30.48 6.46 -7.30
N MET A 503 30.91 5.21 -7.08
CA MET A 503 30.89 4.17 -8.11
C MET A 503 29.44 3.77 -8.50
N SER A 504 28.52 3.73 -7.55
CA SER A 504 27.10 3.46 -7.84
C SER A 504 26.51 4.57 -8.72
N TYR A 505 26.77 5.85 -8.41
CA TYR A 505 26.37 6.98 -9.24
C TYR A 505 26.98 6.91 -10.66
N PHE A 506 28.27 6.54 -10.73
CA PHE A 506 28.95 6.34 -12.02
C PHE A 506 28.27 5.27 -12.88
N MET A 507 27.96 4.11 -12.27
CA MET A 507 27.33 2.99 -12.97
C MET A 507 25.91 3.29 -13.46
N ILE A 508 25.17 4.16 -12.76
CA ILE A 508 23.83 4.62 -13.21
C ILE A 508 23.88 5.90 -14.06
N SER A 509 25.08 6.34 -14.45
CA SER A 509 25.32 7.54 -15.27
C SER A 509 24.87 8.86 -14.62
N ASP A 510 24.77 8.94 -13.29
CA ASP A 510 24.60 10.20 -12.56
C ASP A 510 25.99 10.84 -12.36
N PHE A 511 26.54 11.34 -13.47
CA PHE A 511 27.94 11.79 -13.51
C PHE A 511 28.22 12.99 -12.62
N ALA A 512 27.24 13.89 -12.44
CA ALA A 512 27.41 15.06 -11.58
C ALA A 512 27.61 14.65 -10.11
N LYS A 513 26.79 13.72 -9.58
CA LYS A 513 26.95 13.20 -8.22
C LYS A 513 28.17 12.28 -8.10
N ALA A 514 28.43 11.46 -9.10
CA ALA A 514 29.64 10.63 -9.15
C ALA A 514 30.91 11.49 -9.02
N ALA A 515 31.03 12.55 -9.82
CA ALA A 515 32.18 13.48 -9.78
C ALA A 515 32.33 14.13 -8.39
N SER A 516 31.21 14.58 -7.81
CA SER A 516 31.23 15.21 -6.48
C SER A 516 31.78 14.28 -5.40
N VAL A 517 31.28 13.04 -5.35
CA VAL A 517 31.67 12.08 -4.30
C VAL A 517 33.05 11.48 -4.56
N LEU A 518 33.36 11.12 -5.82
CA LEU A 518 34.65 10.50 -6.18
C LEU A 518 35.84 11.47 -6.04
N THR A 519 35.64 12.77 -6.13
CA THR A 519 36.68 13.77 -5.87
C THR A 519 37.27 13.60 -4.46
N ASP A 520 36.42 13.45 -3.46
CA ASP A 520 36.87 13.21 -2.08
C ASP A 520 37.59 11.87 -1.93
N VAL A 521 37.09 10.85 -2.63
CA VAL A 521 37.67 9.48 -2.58
C VAL A 521 39.10 9.50 -3.19
N VAL A 522 39.25 10.09 -4.36
CA VAL A 522 40.57 10.17 -5.04
C VAL A 522 41.54 11.03 -4.23
N ALA A 523 41.06 12.14 -3.62
CA ALA A 523 41.89 12.93 -2.73
C ALA A 523 42.41 12.14 -1.51
N ALA A 524 41.56 11.25 -0.95
CA ALA A 524 41.93 10.39 0.17
C ALA A 524 42.80 9.18 -0.25
N LYS A 525 42.75 8.78 -1.52
CA LYS A 525 43.43 7.60 -2.06
C LYS A 525 44.11 7.88 -3.40
N PRO A 526 45.09 8.81 -3.45
CA PRO A 526 45.66 9.27 -4.70
C PRO A 526 46.48 8.20 -5.46
N GLN A 527 46.86 7.12 -4.81
CA GLN A 527 47.60 6.01 -5.44
C GLN A 527 46.69 4.92 -6.03
N GLU A 528 45.36 4.94 -5.77
CA GLU A 528 44.41 4.01 -6.35
C GLU A 528 43.97 4.47 -7.76
N VAL A 529 44.81 4.25 -8.77
CA VAL A 529 44.62 4.72 -10.15
C VAL A 529 43.27 4.27 -10.75
N THR A 530 42.74 3.11 -10.33
CA THR A 530 41.46 2.58 -10.76
C THR A 530 40.26 3.47 -10.44
N LEU A 531 40.41 4.42 -9.51
CA LEU A 531 39.35 5.37 -9.14
C LEU A 531 39.43 6.67 -9.96
N HIS A 532 40.56 6.95 -10.56
CA HIS A 532 40.78 8.17 -11.36
C HIS A 532 39.95 8.13 -12.66
N TYR A 533 39.85 6.95 -13.30
CA TYR A 533 39.06 6.81 -14.53
C TYR A 533 37.59 7.16 -14.34
N PRO A 534 36.85 6.57 -13.38
CA PRO A 534 35.46 6.95 -13.12
C PRO A 534 35.29 8.43 -12.77
N LEU A 535 36.21 9.00 -11.99
CA LEU A 535 36.20 10.43 -11.67
C LEU A 535 36.40 11.30 -12.90
N ALA A 536 37.47 11.06 -13.69
CA ALA A 536 37.78 11.84 -14.89
C ALA A 536 36.63 11.79 -15.90
N LEU A 537 36.07 10.59 -16.16
CA LEU A 537 34.96 10.43 -17.07
C LEU A 537 33.70 11.14 -16.55
N SER A 538 33.42 11.06 -15.24
CA SER A 538 32.30 11.76 -14.62
C SER A 538 32.42 13.27 -14.75
N LEU A 539 33.61 13.81 -14.53
CA LEU A 539 33.93 15.25 -14.70
C LEU A 539 33.77 15.69 -16.17
N LEU A 540 34.24 14.89 -17.13
CA LEU A 540 34.04 15.18 -18.57
C LEU A 540 32.57 15.24 -18.94
N LYS A 541 31.79 14.27 -18.50
CA LYS A 541 30.33 14.18 -18.76
C LYS A 541 29.53 15.28 -18.05
N ASP A 542 30.04 15.78 -16.91
CA ASP A 542 29.47 16.91 -16.17
C ASP A 542 29.94 18.27 -16.73
N GLY A 543 30.72 18.29 -17.82
CA GLY A 543 31.26 19.53 -18.45
C GLY A 543 32.40 20.18 -17.70
N LYS A 544 32.97 19.56 -16.68
CA LYS A 544 34.09 20.08 -15.87
C LYS A 544 35.44 19.69 -16.46
N THR A 545 35.68 20.10 -17.69
CA THR A 545 36.80 19.65 -18.51
C THR A 545 38.19 19.96 -17.87
N GLU A 546 38.37 21.12 -17.26
CA GLU A 546 39.66 21.49 -16.61
C GLU A 546 39.94 20.58 -15.39
N ALA A 547 38.92 20.27 -14.59
CA ALA A 547 39.05 19.34 -13.46
C ALA A 547 39.40 17.93 -13.94
N ALA A 548 38.73 17.47 -15.00
CA ALA A 548 39.00 16.19 -15.62
C ALA A 548 40.46 16.10 -16.14
N ASN A 549 40.94 17.13 -16.82
CA ASN A 549 42.31 17.18 -17.33
C ASN A 549 43.34 17.04 -16.19
N ARG A 550 43.15 17.71 -15.04
CA ARG A 550 44.03 17.55 -13.87
C ARG A 550 44.06 16.10 -13.36
N VAL A 551 42.92 15.40 -13.34
CA VAL A 551 42.88 13.99 -12.94
C VAL A 551 43.58 13.10 -13.97
N ILE A 552 43.43 13.39 -15.27
CA ILE A 552 44.15 12.70 -16.35
C ILE A 552 45.66 12.92 -16.25
N GLU A 553 46.12 14.14 -15.98
CA GLU A 553 47.54 14.46 -15.74
C GLU A 553 48.09 13.68 -14.52
N GLN A 554 47.32 13.55 -13.46
CA GLN A 554 47.71 12.72 -12.32
C GLN A 554 47.88 11.25 -12.73
N MET A 555 46.95 10.66 -13.52
CA MET A 555 47.09 9.29 -14.04
C MET A 555 48.38 9.12 -14.85
N VAL A 556 48.67 10.07 -15.74
CA VAL A 556 49.93 10.08 -16.52
C VAL A 556 51.15 10.20 -15.63
N SER A 557 51.11 11.08 -14.61
CA SER A 557 52.25 11.28 -13.71
C SER A 557 52.58 10.09 -12.82
N VAL A 558 51.56 9.31 -12.46
CA VAL A 558 51.71 8.04 -11.69
C VAL A 558 52.26 6.92 -12.60
N GLY A 559 52.39 7.17 -13.92
CA GLY A 559 52.88 6.21 -14.89
C GLY A 559 51.83 5.18 -15.29
N ASP A 560 50.55 5.54 -15.22
CA ASP A 560 49.45 4.71 -15.70
C ASP A 560 49.61 4.46 -17.20
N LYS A 561 49.60 3.21 -17.60
CA LYS A 561 49.67 2.78 -19.00
C LYS A 561 48.46 1.89 -19.32
N THR A 562 47.37 2.11 -18.65
CA THR A 562 46.17 1.31 -18.83
C THR A 562 45.42 1.69 -20.10
N PRO A 563 44.69 0.74 -20.74
CA PRO A 563 43.79 1.07 -21.83
C PRO A 563 42.74 2.14 -21.47
N GLN A 564 42.37 2.21 -20.21
CA GLN A 564 41.41 3.19 -19.68
C GLN A 564 41.94 4.64 -19.75
N LEU A 565 43.24 4.85 -19.48
CA LEU A 565 43.84 6.15 -19.68
C LEU A 565 43.75 6.61 -21.14
N HIS A 566 44.07 5.74 -22.09
CA HIS A 566 43.99 6.04 -23.51
C HIS A 566 42.58 6.37 -23.96
N ILE A 567 41.54 5.69 -23.42
CA ILE A 567 40.12 6.04 -23.65
C ILE A 567 39.82 7.45 -23.13
N LEU A 568 40.27 7.81 -21.95
CA LEU A 568 40.07 9.16 -21.39
C LEU A 568 40.80 10.24 -22.23
N LEU A 569 42.06 10.00 -22.63
CA LEU A 569 42.80 10.87 -23.49
C LEU A 569 42.09 11.08 -24.84
N SER A 570 41.54 10.01 -25.41
CA SER A 570 40.73 10.09 -26.61
C SER A 570 39.53 11.02 -26.43
N GLN A 571 38.78 10.86 -25.34
CA GLN A 571 37.66 11.76 -25.07
C GLN A 571 38.08 13.22 -24.88
N ALA A 572 39.14 13.45 -24.15
CA ALA A 572 39.69 14.81 -23.95
C ALA A 572 40.13 15.47 -25.29
N HIS A 573 40.78 14.70 -26.19
CA HIS A 573 41.14 15.16 -27.52
C HIS A 573 39.90 15.44 -28.38
N TYR A 574 38.88 14.55 -28.30
CA TYR A 574 37.64 14.74 -29.02
C TYR A 574 36.89 16.01 -28.63
N GLU A 575 36.78 16.31 -27.33
CA GLU A 575 36.16 17.56 -26.82
C GLU A 575 36.90 18.82 -27.28
N ARG A 576 38.23 18.73 -27.56
CA ARG A 576 39.01 19.79 -28.15
C ARG A 576 38.95 19.88 -29.68
N GLY A 577 38.23 18.96 -30.32
CA GLY A 577 38.12 18.87 -31.78
C GLY A 577 39.26 18.11 -32.47
N ASP A 578 40.20 17.55 -31.73
CA ASP A 578 41.41 16.86 -32.24
C ASP A 578 41.04 15.39 -32.61
N VAL A 579 40.19 15.19 -33.62
CA VAL A 579 39.64 13.88 -34.02
C VAL A 579 40.73 12.84 -34.29
N ASP A 580 41.79 13.20 -35.00
CA ASP A 580 42.86 12.24 -35.36
C ASP A 580 43.65 11.76 -34.11
N LYS A 581 43.91 12.63 -33.17
CA LYS A 581 44.54 12.27 -31.89
C LYS A 581 43.60 11.40 -31.06
N ALA A 582 42.31 11.71 -30.99
CA ALA A 582 41.34 10.92 -30.31
C ALA A 582 41.29 9.47 -30.82
N LEU A 583 41.27 9.29 -32.15
CA LEU A 583 41.31 7.97 -32.78
C LEU A 583 42.65 7.26 -32.58
N ALA A 584 43.77 7.98 -32.52
CA ALA A 584 45.08 7.38 -32.23
C ALA A 584 45.16 6.81 -30.81
N GLU A 585 44.59 7.53 -29.82
CA GLU A 585 44.52 7.08 -28.44
C GLU A 585 43.64 5.81 -28.30
N LEU A 586 42.47 5.72 -29.00
CA LEU A 586 41.65 4.52 -29.00
C LEU A 586 42.36 3.30 -29.61
N ARG A 587 43.13 3.53 -30.68
CA ARG A 587 44.00 2.47 -31.25
C ARG A 587 45.07 2.00 -30.28
N ALA A 588 45.64 2.90 -29.51
CA ALA A 588 46.61 2.55 -28.44
C ALA A 588 45.93 1.75 -27.32
N ALA A 589 44.71 2.12 -26.91
CA ALA A 589 43.93 1.34 -25.94
C ALA A 589 43.70 -0.09 -26.41
N VAL A 590 43.24 -0.27 -27.65
CA VAL A 590 42.98 -1.59 -28.25
C VAL A 590 44.27 -2.38 -28.42
N ALA A 591 45.42 -1.75 -28.73
CA ALA A 591 46.69 -2.40 -28.85
C ALA A 591 47.21 -2.91 -27.49
N LEU A 592 46.90 -2.24 -26.40
CA LEU A 592 47.24 -2.69 -25.03
C LEU A 592 46.35 -3.82 -24.54
N ASP A 593 45.08 -3.77 -24.84
CA ASP A 593 44.08 -4.79 -24.51
C ASP A 593 43.04 -4.86 -25.61
N GLY A 594 43.13 -5.86 -26.47
CA GLY A 594 42.19 -6.09 -27.57
C GLY A 594 40.76 -6.43 -27.14
N LYS A 595 40.52 -6.60 -25.82
CA LYS A 595 39.21 -6.82 -25.21
C LYS A 595 38.74 -5.63 -24.38
N VAL A 596 39.41 -4.50 -24.45
CA VAL A 596 39.05 -3.31 -23.70
C VAL A 596 37.65 -2.81 -24.13
N ARG A 597 36.74 -2.75 -23.19
CA ARG A 597 35.37 -2.26 -23.41
C ARG A 597 35.37 -0.76 -23.71
N LEU A 598 34.42 -0.34 -24.53
CA LEU A 598 34.14 1.04 -24.88
C LEU A 598 35.12 1.70 -25.86
N ALA A 599 36.29 1.14 -26.13
CA ALA A 599 37.22 1.74 -27.10
C ALA A 599 36.61 1.77 -28.51
N HIS A 600 36.09 0.64 -28.97
CA HIS A 600 35.38 0.55 -30.24
C HIS A 600 34.09 1.37 -30.24
N PHE A 601 33.32 1.39 -29.14
CA PHE A 601 32.12 2.20 -29.01
C PHE A 601 32.40 3.70 -29.22
N TYR A 602 33.41 4.25 -28.53
CA TYR A 602 33.80 5.66 -28.71
C TYR A 602 34.34 5.92 -30.10
N GLY A 603 35.09 5.00 -30.69
CA GLY A 603 35.54 5.08 -32.08
C GLY A 603 34.35 5.19 -33.04
N GLY A 604 33.34 4.36 -32.84
CA GLY A 604 32.10 4.41 -33.61
C GLY A 604 31.37 5.75 -33.50
N LEU A 605 31.29 6.32 -32.30
CA LEU A 605 30.68 7.64 -32.08
C LEU A 605 31.45 8.78 -32.75
N ILE A 606 32.79 8.73 -32.70
CA ILE A 606 33.65 9.72 -33.34
C ILE A 606 33.48 9.66 -34.86
N TYR A 607 33.49 8.47 -35.48
CA TYR A 607 33.27 8.30 -36.90
C TYR A 607 31.84 8.70 -37.32
N LEU A 608 30.83 8.36 -36.52
CA LEU A 608 29.43 8.74 -36.77
C LEU A 608 29.27 10.26 -36.83
N LYS A 609 29.82 11.00 -35.88
CA LYS A 609 29.76 12.47 -35.87
C LYS A 609 30.57 13.09 -37.02
N ALA A 610 31.63 12.43 -37.45
CA ALA A 610 32.40 12.82 -38.63
C ALA A 610 31.69 12.45 -39.97
N GLY A 611 30.50 11.85 -39.94
CA GLY A 611 29.76 11.40 -41.13
C GLY A 611 30.35 10.16 -41.79
N ARG A 612 31.32 9.49 -41.20
CA ARG A 612 32.03 8.32 -41.71
C ARG A 612 31.29 7.04 -41.35
N LEU A 613 30.11 6.84 -41.97
CA LEU A 613 29.15 5.81 -41.59
C LEU A 613 29.71 4.38 -41.71
N ALA A 614 30.54 4.08 -42.71
CA ALA A 614 31.08 2.73 -42.87
C ALA A 614 32.07 2.35 -41.75
N GLU A 615 32.91 3.29 -41.38
CA GLU A 615 33.84 3.10 -40.27
C GLU A 615 33.11 3.06 -38.93
N ALA A 616 32.07 3.87 -38.75
CA ALA A 616 31.25 3.84 -37.55
C ALA A 616 30.57 2.47 -37.35
N ALA A 617 29.99 1.90 -38.44
CA ALA A 617 29.37 0.58 -38.43
C ALA A 617 30.38 -0.49 -37.98
N ARG A 618 31.60 -0.50 -38.57
CA ARG A 618 32.65 -1.45 -38.27
C ARG A 618 33.04 -1.39 -36.78
N GLU A 619 33.20 -0.18 -36.26
CA GLU A 619 33.57 -0.02 -34.86
C GLU A 619 32.46 -0.50 -33.89
N PHE A 620 31.19 -0.19 -34.17
CA PHE A 620 30.08 -0.74 -33.37
C PHE A 620 29.95 -2.27 -33.50
N GLU A 621 30.23 -2.84 -34.67
CA GLU A 621 30.29 -4.31 -34.87
C GLU A 621 31.41 -4.92 -34.03
N ASN A 622 32.60 -4.30 -33.97
CA ASN A 622 33.72 -4.73 -33.13
C ASN A 622 33.33 -4.70 -31.64
N GLU A 623 32.68 -3.63 -31.17
CA GLU A 623 32.18 -3.56 -29.79
C GLU A 623 31.21 -4.68 -29.50
N LEU A 624 30.24 -4.95 -30.40
CA LEU A 624 29.27 -6.01 -30.23
C LEU A 624 29.86 -7.42 -30.33
N ALA A 625 30.99 -7.60 -31.02
CA ALA A 625 31.74 -8.85 -30.99
C ALA A 625 32.35 -9.12 -29.61
N LEU A 626 32.77 -8.09 -28.89
CA LEU A 626 33.27 -8.17 -27.52
C LEU A 626 32.15 -8.22 -26.48
N ASN A 627 31.08 -7.47 -26.70
CA ASN A 627 29.94 -7.36 -25.79
C ASN A 627 28.60 -7.43 -26.55
N PRO A 628 28.11 -8.64 -26.87
CA PRO A 628 26.89 -8.84 -27.65
C PRO A 628 25.60 -8.26 -27.02
N LYS A 629 25.64 -7.96 -25.73
CA LYS A 629 24.49 -7.40 -24.96
C LYS A 629 24.54 -5.88 -24.81
N ASP A 630 25.52 -5.19 -25.40
CA ASP A 630 25.60 -3.74 -25.33
C ASP A 630 24.47 -3.10 -26.16
N LEU A 631 23.43 -2.61 -25.46
CA LEU A 631 22.26 -2.02 -26.09
C LEU A 631 22.55 -0.65 -26.71
N GLU A 632 23.54 0.11 -26.21
CA GLU A 632 23.94 1.39 -26.81
C GLU A 632 24.67 1.14 -28.13
N ALA A 633 25.61 0.20 -28.16
CA ALA A 633 26.27 -0.17 -29.40
C ALA A 633 25.28 -0.74 -30.44
N LYS A 634 24.31 -1.58 -30.00
CA LYS A 634 23.24 -2.05 -30.89
C LYS A 634 22.38 -0.90 -31.43
N TYR A 635 22.00 0.06 -30.59
CA TYR A 635 21.23 1.22 -31.00
C TYR A 635 21.95 2.04 -32.06
N HIS A 636 23.23 2.39 -31.81
CA HIS A 636 24.03 3.18 -32.74
C HIS A 636 24.35 2.42 -34.01
N LEU A 637 24.62 1.11 -33.94
CA LEU A 637 24.80 0.29 -35.17
C LEU A 637 23.50 0.26 -35.98
N ALA A 638 22.37 0.03 -35.36
CA ALA A 638 21.07 0.04 -36.02
C ALA A 638 20.80 1.38 -36.71
N PHE A 639 21.07 2.50 -36.00
CA PHE A 639 20.95 3.85 -36.56
C PHE A 639 21.83 4.06 -37.79
N VAL A 640 23.11 3.65 -37.70
CA VAL A 640 24.07 3.77 -38.84
C VAL A 640 23.62 2.93 -40.01
N LEU A 641 23.21 1.66 -39.79
CA LEU A 641 22.72 0.77 -40.85
C LEU A 641 21.47 1.31 -41.56
N LEU A 642 20.54 1.89 -40.78
CA LEU A 642 19.35 2.55 -41.34
C LEU A 642 19.73 3.77 -42.20
N ALA A 643 20.74 4.55 -41.79
CA ALA A 643 21.27 5.67 -42.54
C ALA A 643 21.99 5.22 -43.84
N GLN A 644 22.61 4.06 -43.83
CA GLN A 644 23.26 3.41 -44.98
C GLN A 644 22.27 2.67 -45.89
N GLN A 645 20.96 2.71 -45.60
CA GLN A 645 19.89 2.00 -46.32
C GLN A 645 19.94 0.46 -46.16
N GLU A 646 20.73 -0.07 -45.26
CA GLU A 646 20.71 -1.49 -44.85
C GLU A 646 19.50 -1.78 -43.95
N THR A 647 18.31 -1.47 -44.46
CA THR A 647 17.06 -1.39 -43.70
C THR A 647 16.72 -2.68 -42.95
N GLN A 648 16.98 -3.86 -43.52
CA GLN A 648 16.62 -5.13 -42.86
C GLN A 648 17.46 -5.40 -41.60
N ARG A 649 18.78 -5.20 -41.71
CA ARG A 649 19.70 -5.37 -40.56
C ARG A 649 19.44 -4.32 -39.49
N GLY A 650 19.27 -3.05 -39.90
CA GLY A 650 18.98 -1.96 -38.99
C GLY A 650 17.67 -2.15 -38.22
N LEU A 651 16.59 -2.54 -38.90
CA LEU A 651 15.30 -2.83 -38.26
C LEU A 651 15.36 -4.01 -37.28
N LYS A 652 16.13 -5.07 -37.63
CA LYS A 652 16.29 -6.21 -36.72
C LYS A 652 16.92 -5.77 -35.39
N LEU A 653 18.05 -5.07 -35.47
CA LEU A 653 18.74 -4.58 -34.25
C LEU A 653 17.92 -3.56 -33.48
N MET A 654 17.22 -2.63 -34.17
CA MET A 654 16.39 -1.63 -33.51
C MET A 654 15.20 -2.27 -32.76
N ARG A 655 14.61 -3.34 -33.30
CA ARG A 655 13.57 -4.13 -32.60
C ARG A 655 14.12 -4.82 -31.36
N GLU A 656 15.34 -5.39 -31.42
CA GLU A 656 15.99 -5.95 -30.23
C GLU A 656 16.20 -4.89 -29.15
N VAL A 657 16.65 -3.69 -29.52
CA VAL A 657 16.82 -2.58 -28.58
C VAL A 657 15.49 -2.17 -27.94
N VAL A 658 14.44 -2.02 -28.73
CA VAL A 658 13.10 -1.63 -28.23
C VAL A 658 12.48 -2.72 -27.36
N GLN A 659 12.73 -4.00 -27.65
CA GLN A 659 12.27 -5.12 -26.82
C GLN A 659 12.89 -5.10 -25.43
N GLU A 660 14.20 -4.81 -25.33
CA GLU A 660 14.93 -4.75 -24.06
C GLU A 660 14.71 -3.42 -23.31
N ARG A 661 14.50 -2.31 -24.05
CA ARG A 661 14.24 -0.97 -23.51
C ARG A 661 13.01 -0.32 -24.18
N PRO A 662 11.80 -0.77 -23.82
CA PRO A 662 10.56 -0.24 -24.40
C PRO A 662 10.29 1.24 -24.04
N ASP A 663 10.93 1.74 -23.01
CA ASP A 663 10.89 3.12 -22.51
C ASP A 663 11.90 4.07 -23.19
N SER A 664 12.66 3.60 -24.17
CA SER A 664 13.56 4.45 -24.95
C SER A 664 12.81 5.18 -26.06
N ALA A 665 12.48 6.47 -25.83
CA ALA A 665 11.77 7.28 -26.82
C ALA A 665 12.55 7.43 -28.12
N ASP A 666 13.88 7.52 -28.05
CA ASP A 666 14.74 7.68 -29.23
C ASP A 666 14.77 6.40 -30.08
N ALA A 667 14.84 5.23 -29.44
CA ALA A 667 14.78 3.95 -30.15
C ALA A 667 13.40 3.71 -30.77
N GLN A 668 12.32 4.02 -30.05
CA GLN A 668 10.95 3.95 -30.59
C GLN A 668 10.75 4.90 -31.78
N TYR A 669 11.30 6.11 -31.68
CA TYR A 669 11.26 7.08 -32.76
C TYR A 669 11.99 6.59 -34.03
N GLU A 670 13.23 6.11 -33.91
CA GLU A 670 14.02 5.60 -35.03
C GLU A 670 13.40 4.34 -35.64
N LEU A 671 12.85 3.43 -34.78
CA LEU A 671 12.11 2.27 -35.24
C LEU A 671 10.87 2.69 -36.06
N GLY A 672 10.05 3.59 -35.50
CA GLY A 672 8.83 4.04 -36.19
C GLY A 672 9.11 4.77 -37.49
N LYS A 673 10.17 5.58 -37.55
CA LYS A 673 10.63 6.25 -38.78
C LYS A 673 11.08 5.25 -39.85
N ALA A 674 11.85 4.25 -39.47
CA ALA A 674 12.33 3.22 -40.39
C ALA A 674 11.21 2.29 -40.87
N LEU A 675 10.24 1.96 -40.02
CA LEU A 675 9.04 1.20 -40.41
C LEU A 675 8.18 1.96 -41.41
N LEU A 676 8.04 3.30 -41.27
CA LEU A 676 7.33 4.13 -42.21
C LEU A 676 8.01 4.12 -43.58
N GLN A 677 9.34 4.22 -43.60
CA GLN A 677 10.12 4.14 -44.87
C GLN A 677 9.97 2.79 -45.55
N LYS A 678 9.86 1.70 -44.80
CA LYS A 678 9.64 0.34 -45.29
C LYS A 678 8.21 0.10 -45.77
N GLY A 679 7.25 0.98 -45.44
CA GLY A 679 5.83 0.82 -45.75
C GLY A 679 5.03 0.06 -44.70
N ASP A 680 5.63 -0.31 -43.55
CA ASP A 680 4.91 -0.86 -42.39
C ASP A 680 4.29 0.28 -41.57
N VAL A 681 3.17 0.78 -42.14
CA VAL A 681 2.49 1.96 -41.59
C VAL A 681 1.94 1.71 -40.19
N LYS A 682 1.41 0.50 -39.92
CA LYS A 682 0.84 0.16 -38.62
C LYS A 682 1.93 0.13 -37.54
N GLY A 683 2.98 -0.63 -37.76
CA GLY A 683 4.10 -0.70 -36.81
C GLY A 683 4.77 0.67 -36.56
N SER A 684 4.78 1.53 -37.62
CA SER A 684 5.27 2.90 -37.48
C SER A 684 4.42 3.73 -36.55
N VAL A 685 3.09 3.70 -36.68
CA VAL A 685 2.16 4.43 -35.82
C VAL A 685 2.34 3.96 -34.37
N ASP A 686 2.32 2.65 -34.12
CA ASP A 686 2.44 2.08 -32.79
C ASP A 686 3.74 2.55 -32.05
N SER A 687 4.87 2.49 -32.74
CA SER A 687 6.17 2.93 -32.20
C SER A 687 6.22 4.44 -31.96
N LEU A 688 5.70 5.25 -32.88
CA LEU A 688 5.73 6.71 -32.78
C LEU A 688 4.74 7.23 -31.71
N GLU A 689 3.60 6.57 -31.51
CA GLU A 689 2.68 6.87 -30.38
C GLU A 689 3.38 6.67 -29.03
N ILE A 690 4.11 5.55 -28.86
CA ILE A 690 4.92 5.31 -27.67
C ILE A 690 5.99 6.41 -27.52
N ALA A 691 6.71 6.75 -28.58
CA ALA A 691 7.75 7.79 -28.52
C ALA A 691 7.19 9.16 -28.11
N VAL A 692 6.01 9.55 -28.61
CA VAL A 692 5.30 10.78 -28.21
C VAL A 692 4.88 10.70 -26.74
N GLY A 693 4.36 9.56 -26.28
CA GLY A 693 3.99 9.36 -24.87
C GLY A 693 5.19 9.55 -23.93
N LEU A 694 6.36 9.04 -24.31
CA LEU A 694 7.58 9.15 -23.52
C LEU A 694 8.21 10.55 -23.55
N LYS A 695 8.17 11.22 -24.71
CA LYS A 695 8.74 12.58 -24.93
C LYS A 695 7.74 13.52 -25.61
N PRO A 696 6.68 13.99 -24.93
CA PRO A 696 5.58 14.72 -25.54
C PRO A 696 5.91 16.15 -26.03
N ASN A 697 7.10 16.65 -25.70
CA ASN A 697 7.51 18.01 -26.08
C ASN A 697 8.54 18.04 -27.20
N GLN A 698 8.74 16.93 -27.93
CA GLN A 698 9.72 16.84 -29.02
C GLN A 698 9.05 17.03 -30.39
N ALA A 699 9.25 18.17 -31.01
CA ALA A 699 8.63 18.55 -32.29
C ALA A 699 8.86 17.55 -33.44
N HIS A 700 10.07 16.95 -33.53
CA HIS A 700 10.42 16.01 -34.58
C HIS A 700 9.66 14.68 -34.43
N ILE A 701 9.33 14.23 -33.23
CA ILE A 701 8.56 13.01 -33.00
C ILE A 701 7.12 13.22 -33.45
N HIS A 702 6.49 14.33 -33.07
CA HIS A 702 5.14 14.70 -33.53
C HIS A 702 5.07 14.83 -35.06
N TYR A 703 6.12 15.37 -35.69
CA TYR A 703 6.20 15.46 -37.12
C TYR A 703 6.15 14.08 -37.80
N GLN A 704 6.93 13.11 -37.31
CA GLN A 704 6.94 11.76 -37.89
C GLN A 704 5.64 11.01 -37.61
N LEU A 705 5.06 11.16 -36.39
CA LEU A 705 3.76 10.58 -36.10
C LEU A 705 2.66 11.14 -37.00
N GLY A 706 2.69 12.45 -37.26
CA GLY A 706 1.77 13.08 -38.20
C GLY A 706 1.85 12.48 -39.58
N ARG A 707 3.07 12.26 -40.11
CA ARG A 707 3.29 11.57 -41.39
C ARG A 707 2.80 10.12 -41.39
N ALA A 708 3.03 9.39 -40.29
CA ALA A 708 2.58 8.02 -40.17
C ALA A 708 1.05 7.92 -40.12
N TYR A 709 0.35 8.80 -39.42
CA TYR A 709 -1.11 8.87 -39.43
C TYR A 709 -1.68 9.20 -40.84
N ILE A 710 -1.06 10.14 -41.58
CA ILE A 710 -1.49 10.46 -42.94
C ILE A 710 -1.32 9.23 -43.82
N ALA A 711 -0.20 8.52 -43.72
CA ALA A 711 0.04 7.29 -44.48
C ALA A 711 -0.94 6.17 -44.09
N ALA A 712 -1.42 6.15 -42.85
CA ALA A 712 -2.47 5.24 -42.33
C ALA A 712 -3.90 5.62 -42.76
N GLY A 713 -4.10 6.72 -43.52
CA GLY A 713 -5.42 7.24 -43.88
C GLY A 713 -6.10 8.05 -42.77
N ARG A 714 -5.47 8.23 -41.60
CA ARG A 714 -5.97 8.97 -40.43
C ARG A 714 -5.62 10.46 -40.53
N LYS A 715 -6.15 11.12 -41.62
CA LYS A 715 -5.73 12.47 -42.02
C LYS A 715 -5.92 13.52 -40.93
N ALA A 716 -7.06 13.53 -40.25
CA ALA A 716 -7.36 14.52 -39.22
C ALA A 716 -6.42 14.41 -37.98
N GLU A 717 -6.00 13.20 -37.62
CA GLU A 717 -5.04 12.96 -36.52
C GLU A 717 -3.63 13.34 -36.96
N GLY A 718 -3.30 13.06 -38.21
CA GLY A 718 -2.03 13.47 -38.80
C GLY A 718 -1.86 14.99 -38.82
N GLU A 719 -2.87 15.74 -39.28
CA GLU A 719 -2.86 17.21 -39.26
C GLU A 719 -2.68 17.78 -37.86
N ARG A 720 -3.36 17.24 -36.86
CA ARG A 720 -3.19 17.65 -35.44
C ARG A 720 -1.76 17.44 -34.94
N GLN A 721 -1.12 16.34 -35.29
CA GLN A 721 0.26 16.08 -34.88
C GLN A 721 1.25 17.00 -35.61
N LEU A 722 1.02 17.32 -36.89
CA LEU A 722 1.84 18.28 -37.61
C LEU A 722 1.70 19.71 -37.05
N GLU A 723 0.49 20.10 -36.67
CA GLU A 723 0.24 21.40 -36.03
C GLU A 723 0.98 21.45 -34.65
N LYS A 724 0.87 20.38 -33.84
CA LYS A 724 1.61 20.28 -32.59
C LYS A 724 3.12 20.41 -32.78
N SER A 725 3.66 19.78 -33.82
CA SER A 725 5.08 19.92 -34.17
C SER A 725 5.47 21.38 -34.49
N ARG A 726 4.60 22.13 -35.21
CA ARG A 726 4.85 23.56 -35.50
C ARG A 726 4.84 24.40 -34.22
N GLU A 727 3.82 24.24 -33.37
CA GLU A 727 3.75 24.94 -32.07
C GLU A 727 5.00 24.73 -31.21
N LEU A 728 5.51 23.48 -31.14
CA LEU A 728 6.70 23.16 -30.37
C LEU A 728 7.95 23.78 -30.95
N LYS A 729 8.09 23.84 -32.30
CA LYS A 729 9.19 24.51 -32.98
C LYS A 729 9.16 26.03 -32.74
N ASP A 730 7.99 26.65 -32.78
CA ASP A 730 7.85 28.10 -32.57
C ASP A 730 8.15 28.46 -31.11
N LYS A 731 7.70 27.65 -30.15
CA LYS A 731 8.06 27.81 -28.73
C LYS A 731 9.58 27.67 -28.47
N ALA A 732 10.23 26.72 -29.16
CA ALA A 732 11.68 26.55 -29.05
C ALA A 732 12.44 27.77 -29.60
N ARG A 733 12.03 28.30 -30.77
CA ARG A 733 12.61 29.51 -31.36
C ARG A 733 12.42 30.75 -30.50
N ALA A 734 11.25 30.91 -29.87
CA ALA A 734 10.98 32.02 -28.96
C ALA A 734 11.90 32.01 -27.71
N LYS A 735 12.25 30.81 -27.20
CA LYS A 735 13.19 30.66 -26.07
C LYS A 735 14.64 30.92 -26.45
N THR A 736 15.04 30.73 -27.70
CA THR A 736 16.43 30.96 -28.17
C THR A 736 16.67 32.43 -28.49
N ASN A 737 15.60 33.21 -28.70
CA ASN A 737 15.68 34.63 -28.99
C ASN A 737 15.49 35.54 -27.74
N GLN A 738 15.29 34.95 -26.55
CA GLN A 738 15.35 35.57 -25.24
C GLN A 738 16.70 35.26 -24.55
#